data_4e0745f5f3785d10f3997fb11bb00742
#
_entry.id   4e0745f5f3785d10f3997fb11bb00742
#
_cell.length_a   1.000
_cell.length_b   1.000
_cell.length_c   1.000
_cell.angle_alpha   90.00
_cell.angle_beta   90.00
_cell.angle_gamma   90.00
#
_symmetry.space_group_name_H-M   'P 1'
#
loop_
_entity.id
_entity.type
_entity.pdbx_description
1 polymer ?
#
loop_
_entity_poly.entity_id
_entity_poly.type
_entity_poly.pdbx_seq_one_letter_code
_entity_poly.pdbx_strand_id
1 'polypeptide(L)'
;MPKLLRLLIWLAVALFGVLAVATIALHRGEQINAMWLVIAAACTYALGYRFYSKFIAAKVLALDTLRATPAERLENGRDFVPTNKWVVFGHHFAAIAGPGPLVGPVLAAQFGYLPGTLWVLAGAVFGGCVQDFVILLFSVRRDGKSLTKMAKEEIGRVGGFVAYVAIISIIIILLAVAALIVVNALKASPWGTFTIAMTIPIALLMGLYLRRVRPGKVLETSILGFVLVMLAIWGGQGASQSPAVAHYFTLTAPTLAILIIVYGFAASAVPVWLLLAPRDYLSTFVKLGTIALLALGIVAMRPTLHMPALTRFVDGSGPVFAGKIFPFAFITIACGAISGFHALISSGTTPKLVSRETETRIVGYGAMMAESMVAIMATIAACVLQPGTYFAINSPAGIVGQAPKTAAATISNWGFPVTAAEMHSLAQAVGEQTLYNRTGGAPAFAVGMAHIFSHSLGGQSVTALWYHFAIMFEALFILTVLDAGTRVGRFMVQDALGHVWEPLGRTSWYPSILSTSALIVAAWGYFLWQGVKDPLGGINSLWPLFGISNQLLATVALCVATTIVIKMGKARYVPVTLVPLVWLVSVTFTASYHKVFDPNPRIGFLAHTQLLATGPATSANARLIFNDRLDALVTGVLIMMVALILLESTLEWMRVLTGRKQARVQEAPFVTTRFATEEQG
;
A
#
# COMPACT_ATOMS: atom_id res chain seq x y z
N MET A 1 4.00 34.48 -16.51
CA MET A 1 2.68 34.15 -17.09
C MET A 1 1.65 35.13 -16.57
N PRO A 2 0.85 35.81 -17.43
CA PRO A 2 -0.18 36.77 -17.04
C PRO A 2 -1.19 36.18 -16.06
N LYS A 3 -1.66 36.97 -15.07
CA LYS A 3 -2.63 36.52 -14.06
C LYS A 3 -3.91 35.92 -14.69
N LEU A 4 -4.40 36.56 -15.77
CA LEU A 4 -5.59 36.10 -16.52
C LEU A 4 -5.38 34.73 -17.14
N LEU A 5 -4.25 34.49 -17.81
CA LEU A 5 -3.94 33.20 -18.46
C LEU A 5 -3.85 32.08 -17.39
N ARG A 6 -3.26 32.35 -16.23
CA ARG A 6 -3.21 31.41 -15.11
C ARG A 6 -4.60 31.09 -14.58
N LEU A 7 -5.49 32.10 -14.46
CA LEU A 7 -6.88 31.88 -14.05
C LEU A 7 -7.63 31.01 -15.05
N LEU A 8 -7.51 31.30 -16.35
CA LEU A 8 -8.16 30.54 -17.42
C LEU A 8 -7.69 29.07 -17.46
N ILE A 9 -6.40 28.80 -17.26
CA ILE A 9 -5.88 27.43 -17.19
C ILE A 9 -6.52 26.67 -16.03
N TRP A 10 -6.58 27.27 -14.83
CA TRP A 10 -7.17 26.58 -13.68
C TRP A 10 -8.68 26.42 -13.78
N LEU A 11 -9.36 27.37 -14.44
CA LEU A 11 -10.78 27.23 -14.77
C LEU A 11 -11.01 26.07 -15.75
N ALA A 12 -10.18 25.97 -16.80
CA ALA A 12 -10.23 24.86 -17.74
C ALA A 12 -9.98 23.50 -17.04
N VAL A 13 -8.97 23.40 -16.17
CA VAL A 13 -8.70 22.19 -15.38
C VAL A 13 -9.91 21.84 -14.52
N ALA A 14 -10.53 22.82 -13.86
CA ALA A 14 -11.72 22.59 -13.05
C ALA A 14 -12.91 22.10 -13.88
N LEU A 15 -13.18 22.73 -15.05
CA LEU A 15 -14.27 22.34 -15.94
C LEU A 15 -14.05 20.93 -16.52
N PHE A 16 -12.84 20.61 -16.97
CA PHE A 16 -12.51 19.25 -17.43
C PHE A 16 -12.64 18.21 -16.31
N GLY A 17 -12.22 18.57 -15.09
CA GLY A 17 -12.38 17.71 -13.91
C GLY A 17 -13.86 17.44 -13.60
N VAL A 18 -14.69 18.49 -13.59
CA VAL A 18 -16.15 18.35 -13.39
C VAL A 18 -16.78 17.50 -14.49
N LEU A 19 -16.44 17.77 -15.75
CA LEU A 19 -16.94 16.99 -16.88
C LEU A 19 -16.55 15.52 -16.76
N ALA A 20 -15.29 15.24 -16.43
CA ALA A 20 -14.81 13.86 -16.26
C ALA A 20 -15.52 13.12 -15.13
N VAL A 21 -15.64 13.75 -13.95
CA VAL A 21 -16.34 13.16 -12.80
C VAL A 21 -17.84 12.99 -13.11
N ALA A 22 -18.47 13.97 -13.74
CA ALA A 22 -19.87 13.87 -14.15
C ALA A 22 -20.10 12.74 -15.15
N THR A 23 -19.22 12.58 -16.15
CA THR A 23 -19.27 11.47 -17.10
C THR A 23 -19.21 10.13 -16.38
N ILE A 24 -18.30 9.97 -15.43
CA ILE A 24 -18.16 8.73 -14.64
C ILE A 24 -19.40 8.46 -13.78
N ALA A 25 -19.94 9.49 -13.13
CA ALA A 25 -21.00 9.35 -12.12
C ALA A 25 -22.41 9.27 -12.74
N LEU A 26 -22.65 9.95 -13.87
CA LEU A 26 -23.98 10.04 -14.49
C LEU A 26 -24.21 9.05 -15.62
N HIS A 27 -23.23 8.19 -15.86
CA HIS A 27 -23.27 7.22 -16.95
C HIS A 27 -24.43 6.22 -16.80
N ARG A 28 -25.26 6.07 -17.84
CA ARG A 28 -26.49 5.29 -17.83
C ARG A 28 -26.43 4.06 -18.74
N GLY A 29 -25.42 3.20 -18.57
CA GLY A 29 -25.37 1.89 -19.26
C GLY A 29 -24.60 1.87 -20.59
N GLU A 30 -24.03 2.97 -21.07
CA GLU A 30 -23.07 2.98 -22.16
C GLU A 30 -21.66 2.62 -21.68
N GLN A 31 -20.82 2.09 -22.54
CA GLN A 31 -19.43 1.75 -22.18
C GLN A 31 -18.57 3.01 -22.03
N ILE A 32 -17.98 3.19 -20.85
CA ILE A 32 -17.13 4.34 -20.57
C ILE A 32 -15.69 4.06 -21.01
N ASN A 33 -15.06 5.08 -21.56
CA ASN A 33 -13.64 5.09 -21.87
C ASN A 33 -12.81 5.34 -20.60
N ALA A 34 -11.81 4.50 -20.35
CA ALA A 34 -10.91 4.58 -19.19
C ALA A 34 -10.17 5.91 -19.09
N MET A 35 -9.97 6.63 -20.19
CA MET A 35 -9.35 7.95 -20.21
C MET A 35 -10.08 8.94 -19.28
N TRP A 36 -11.40 8.82 -19.11
CA TRP A 36 -12.15 9.69 -18.20
C TRP A 36 -11.73 9.55 -16.74
N LEU A 37 -11.36 8.33 -16.30
CA LEU A 37 -10.84 8.11 -14.96
C LEU A 37 -9.48 8.79 -14.77
N VAL A 38 -8.61 8.72 -15.78
CA VAL A 38 -7.30 9.38 -15.77
C VAL A 38 -7.46 10.90 -15.71
N ILE A 39 -8.34 11.47 -16.54
CA ILE A 39 -8.62 12.92 -16.57
C ILE A 39 -9.20 13.37 -15.23
N ALA A 40 -10.20 12.64 -14.69
CA ALA A 40 -10.80 12.94 -13.40
C ALA A 40 -9.74 12.98 -12.29
N ALA A 41 -8.85 11.99 -12.24
CA ALA A 41 -7.76 11.93 -11.26
C ALA A 41 -6.77 13.07 -11.46
N ALA A 42 -6.26 13.26 -12.66
CA ALA A 42 -5.28 14.31 -12.98
C ALA A 42 -5.81 15.72 -12.62
N CYS A 43 -7.05 16.03 -13.00
CA CYS A 43 -7.68 17.32 -12.69
C CYS A 43 -7.91 17.48 -11.18
N THR A 44 -8.48 16.48 -10.52
CA THR A 44 -8.74 16.51 -9.08
C THR A 44 -7.45 16.69 -8.27
N TYR A 45 -6.40 15.96 -8.63
CA TYR A 45 -5.10 16.05 -7.95
C TYR A 45 -4.37 17.36 -8.23
N ALA A 46 -4.45 17.88 -9.47
CA ALA A 46 -3.90 19.18 -9.81
C ALA A 46 -4.56 20.30 -8.99
N LEU A 47 -5.90 20.28 -8.87
CA LEU A 47 -6.65 21.22 -8.04
C LEU A 47 -6.33 21.05 -6.55
N GLY A 48 -6.31 19.82 -6.05
CA GLY A 48 -5.95 19.51 -4.67
C GLY A 48 -4.54 20.00 -4.33
N TYR A 49 -3.55 19.72 -5.17
CA TYR A 49 -2.20 20.18 -4.96
C TYR A 49 -2.09 21.71 -5.07
N ARG A 50 -2.72 22.31 -6.06
CA ARG A 50 -2.59 23.76 -6.30
C ARG A 50 -3.25 24.61 -5.23
N PHE A 51 -4.44 24.23 -4.80
CA PHE A 51 -5.27 25.06 -3.91
C PHE A 51 -5.29 24.53 -2.47
N TYR A 52 -5.69 23.27 -2.27
CA TYR A 52 -5.90 22.72 -0.94
C TYR A 52 -4.57 22.49 -0.19
N SER A 53 -3.57 21.88 -0.82
CA SER A 53 -2.28 21.70 -0.15
C SER A 53 -1.58 23.04 0.13
N LYS A 54 -1.77 24.06 -0.75
CA LYS A 54 -1.25 25.41 -0.50
C LYS A 54 -1.96 26.10 0.67
N PHE A 55 -3.28 25.90 0.80
CA PHE A 55 -4.04 26.36 1.96
C PHE A 55 -3.52 25.71 3.24
N ILE A 56 -3.32 24.38 3.25
CA ILE A 56 -2.77 23.66 4.40
C ILE A 56 -1.37 24.21 4.74
N ALA A 57 -0.49 24.32 3.76
CA ALA A 57 0.87 24.83 3.94
C ALA A 57 0.91 26.24 4.56
N ALA A 58 0.07 27.15 4.05
CA ALA A 58 0.12 28.55 4.45
C ALA A 58 -0.67 28.86 5.73
N LYS A 59 -1.87 28.24 5.91
CA LYS A 59 -2.80 28.59 6.99
C LYS A 59 -2.80 27.60 8.14
N VAL A 60 -2.79 26.29 7.84
CA VAL A 60 -2.83 25.26 8.87
C VAL A 60 -1.44 25.07 9.48
N LEU A 61 -0.44 24.81 8.65
CA LEU A 61 0.92 24.46 9.08
C LEU A 61 1.82 25.69 9.25
N ALA A 62 1.60 26.74 8.45
CA ALA A 62 2.45 27.93 8.38
C ALA A 62 3.92 27.55 8.21
N LEU A 63 4.24 27.00 7.03
CA LEU A 63 5.61 26.59 6.70
C LEU A 63 6.58 27.77 6.82
N ASP A 64 7.73 27.49 7.40
CA ASP A 64 8.81 28.46 7.61
C ASP A 64 9.95 28.18 6.63
N THR A 65 10.30 29.16 5.81
CA THR A 65 11.39 29.05 4.83
C THR A 65 12.78 29.18 5.47
N LEU A 66 12.84 29.74 6.67
CA LEU A 66 14.08 30.04 7.38
C LEU A 66 14.45 28.99 8.43
N ARG A 67 13.56 28.05 8.72
CA ARG A 67 13.80 27.04 9.75
C ARG A 67 14.64 25.88 9.22
N ALA A 68 15.74 25.58 9.89
CA ALA A 68 16.58 24.42 9.62
C ALA A 68 15.84 23.12 9.95
N THR A 69 15.95 22.13 9.06
CA THR A 69 15.37 20.79 9.24
C THR A 69 16.28 19.89 10.10
N PRO A 70 15.76 18.75 10.61
CA PRO A 70 16.60 17.76 11.28
C PRO A 70 17.72 17.21 10.39
N ALA A 71 17.47 17.06 9.09
CA ALA A 71 18.48 16.63 8.12
C ALA A 71 19.73 17.52 8.17
N GLU A 72 19.54 18.85 8.31
CA GLU A 72 20.60 19.81 8.42
C GLU A 72 21.17 19.91 9.85
N ARG A 73 20.29 20.04 10.87
CA ARG A 73 20.71 20.27 12.26
C ARG A 73 21.44 19.11 12.91
N LEU A 74 21.02 17.88 12.56
CA LEU A 74 21.51 16.63 13.13
C LEU A 74 22.32 15.82 12.10
N GLU A 75 22.82 16.48 11.06
CA GLU A 75 23.56 15.85 9.97
C GLU A 75 24.68 14.96 10.50
N ASN A 76 24.64 13.68 10.13
CA ASN A 76 25.63 12.68 10.58
C ASN A 76 26.16 11.80 9.43
N GLY A 77 25.76 12.09 8.18
CA GLY A 77 26.16 11.35 7.00
C GLY A 77 25.62 9.91 6.91
N ARG A 78 24.73 9.49 7.82
CA ARG A 78 24.13 8.14 7.86
C ARG A 78 22.62 8.18 7.82
N ASP A 79 21.99 8.69 8.87
CA ASP A 79 20.54 8.75 9.04
C ASP A 79 19.99 10.13 8.69
N PHE A 80 20.73 11.18 9.07
CA PHE A 80 20.37 12.57 8.84
C PHE A 80 21.29 13.14 7.75
N VAL A 81 20.71 13.32 6.55
CA VAL A 81 21.45 13.75 5.36
C VAL A 81 20.58 14.68 4.53
N PRO A 82 20.92 16.00 4.44
CA PRO A 82 20.20 16.90 3.55
C PRO A 82 20.25 16.40 2.11
N THR A 83 19.09 16.11 1.54
CA THR A 83 18.98 15.43 0.26
C THR A 83 18.10 16.22 -0.70
N ASN A 84 18.43 16.20 -2.00
CA ASN A 84 17.64 16.87 -3.03
C ASN A 84 16.17 16.43 -2.97
N LYS A 85 15.24 17.39 -3.06
CA LYS A 85 13.79 17.18 -2.94
C LYS A 85 13.22 16.09 -3.86
N TRP A 86 13.75 15.95 -5.08
CA TRP A 86 13.26 14.93 -6.03
C TRP A 86 13.74 13.53 -5.65
N VAL A 87 14.91 13.42 -5.07
CA VAL A 87 15.42 12.15 -4.52
C VAL A 87 14.60 11.76 -3.29
N VAL A 88 14.32 12.75 -2.39
CA VAL A 88 13.47 12.51 -1.21
C VAL A 88 12.04 12.18 -1.62
N PHE A 89 11.49 12.83 -2.65
CA PHE A 89 10.19 12.49 -3.21
C PHE A 89 10.15 11.05 -3.73
N GLY A 90 11.16 10.65 -4.52
CA GLY A 90 11.26 9.28 -5.06
C GLY A 90 11.40 8.24 -3.95
N HIS A 91 12.26 8.49 -2.94
CA HIS A 91 12.41 7.63 -1.78
C HIS A 91 11.09 7.51 -0.99
N HIS A 92 10.44 8.63 -0.69
CA HIS A 92 9.17 8.64 0.03
C HIS A 92 8.08 7.88 -0.74
N PHE A 93 7.92 8.19 -2.04
CA PHE A 93 6.98 7.49 -2.92
C PHE A 93 7.25 5.98 -2.98
N ALA A 94 8.51 5.57 -3.16
CA ALA A 94 8.85 4.14 -3.21
C ALA A 94 8.55 3.41 -1.89
N ALA A 95 8.73 4.09 -0.77
CA ALA A 95 8.51 3.52 0.56
C ALA A 95 7.01 3.42 0.91
N ILE A 96 6.18 4.39 0.52
CA ILE A 96 4.74 4.37 0.78
C ILE A 96 3.99 3.47 -0.22
N ALA A 97 4.36 3.49 -1.49
CA ALA A 97 3.72 2.71 -2.55
C ALA A 97 4.07 1.22 -2.43
N GLY A 98 3.27 0.51 -1.65
CA GLY A 98 3.34 -0.94 -1.41
C GLY A 98 2.27 -1.72 -2.20
N PRO A 99 1.84 -2.91 -1.69
CA PRO A 99 0.82 -3.71 -2.37
C PRO A 99 -0.57 -3.05 -2.40
N GLY A 100 -0.86 -2.20 -1.41
CA GLY A 100 -2.19 -1.65 -1.20
C GLY A 100 -2.79 -0.88 -2.37
N PRO A 101 -2.06 0.07 -3.01
CA PRO A 101 -2.60 0.84 -4.13
C PRO A 101 -2.78 0.02 -5.42
N LEU A 102 -2.12 -1.14 -5.54
CA LEU A 102 -2.32 -2.05 -6.68
C LEU A 102 -3.47 -3.02 -6.41
N VAL A 103 -3.37 -3.78 -5.34
CA VAL A 103 -4.27 -4.87 -5.00
C VAL A 103 -5.65 -4.39 -4.54
N GLY A 104 -5.69 -3.40 -3.65
CA GLY A 104 -6.94 -2.90 -3.08
C GLY A 104 -7.99 -2.49 -4.12
N PRO A 105 -7.65 -1.61 -5.06
CA PRO A 105 -8.54 -1.21 -6.14
C PRO A 105 -8.97 -2.38 -7.04
N VAL A 106 -8.05 -3.32 -7.34
CA VAL A 106 -8.37 -4.51 -8.14
C VAL A 106 -9.38 -5.39 -7.41
N LEU A 107 -9.21 -5.65 -6.12
CA LEU A 107 -10.18 -6.43 -5.35
C LEU A 107 -11.53 -5.70 -5.21
N ALA A 108 -11.51 -4.39 -4.98
CA ALA A 108 -12.72 -3.58 -4.85
C ALA A 108 -13.50 -3.43 -6.16
N ALA A 109 -12.88 -3.71 -7.32
CA ALA A 109 -13.57 -3.74 -8.61
C ALA A 109 -14.72 -4.74 -8.66
N GLN A 110 -14.81 -5.70 -7.71
CA GLN A 110 -16.00 -6.54 -7.58
C GLN A 110 -17.30 -5.75 -7.34
N PHE A 111 -17.22 -4.55 -6.76
CA PHE A 111 -18.36 -3.65 -6.56
C PHE A 111 -18.70 -2.80 -7.80
N GLY A 112 -17.87 -2.85 -8.83
CA GLY A 112 -17.89 -1.98 -9.98
C GLY A 112 -16.76 -0.92 -9.93
N TYR A 113 -16.59 -0.16 -11.04
CA TYR A 113 -15.51 0.83 -11.10
C TYR A 113 -15.80 2.11 -10.28
N LEU A 114 -17.06 2.48 -10.08
CA LEU A 114 -17.45 3.78 -9.55
C LEU A 114 -17.11 3.98 -8.05
N PRO A 115 -17.47 3.06 -7.13
CA PRO A 115 -17.25 3.28 -5.69
C PRO A 115 -15.78 3.44 -5.34
N GLY A 116 -14.93 2.54 -5.89
CA GLY A 116 -13.48 2.59 -5.69
C GLY A 116 -12.86 3.87 -6.23
N THR A 117 -13.24 4.28 -7.44
CA THR A 117 -12.75 5.52 -8.07
C THR A 117 -13.09 6.75 -7.23
N LEU A 118 -14.34 6.91 -6.82
CA LEU A 118 -14.77 8.05 -6.01
C LEU A 118 -14.06 8.10 -4.66
N TRP A 119 -13.90 6.94 -4.02
CA TRP A 119 -13.17 6.86 -2.75
C TRP A 119 -11.69 7.22 -2.91
N VAL A 120 -11.03 6.71 -3.95
CA VAL A 120 -9.62 7.04 -4.22
C VAL A 120 -9.45 8.54 -4.45
N LEU A 121 -10.30 9.17 -5.27
CA LEU A 121 -10.21 10.61 -5.56
C LEU A 121 -10.42 11.47 -4.31
N ALA A 122 -11.50 11.24 -3.56
CA ALA A 122 -11.83 12.02 -2.38
C ALA A 122 -10.92 11.70 -1.19
N GLY A 123 -10.71 10.41 -0.91
CA GLY A 123 -9.90 9.93 0.22
C GLY A 123 -8.45 10.37 0.12
N ALA A 124 -7.87 10.35 -1.09
CA ALA A 124 -6.50 10.83 -1.27
C ALA A 124 -6.38 12.33 -0.99
N VAL A 125 -7.18 13.17 -1.63
CA VAL A 125 -7.06 14.63 -1.52
C VAL A 125 -7.35 15.14 -0.12
N PHE A 126 -8.44 14.65 0.50
CA PHE A 126 -8.91 15.14 1.81
C PHE A 126 -8.39 14.33 3.00
N GLY A 127 -7.86 13.13 2.78
CA GLY A 127 -7.39 12.23 3.83
C GLY A 127 -5.90 11.92 3.73
N GLY A 128 -5.50 11.06 2.79
CA GLY A 128 -4.13 10.53 2.71
C GLY A 128 -3.07 11.61 2.51
N CYS A 129 -3.26 12.51 1.56
CA CYS A 129 -2.33 13.62 1.31
C CYS A 129 -2.23 14.58 2.50
N VAL A 130 -3.34 14.79 3.22
CA VAL A 130 -3.35 15.61 4.44
C VAL A 130 -2.54 14.93 5.51
N GLN A 131 -2.81 13.65 5.77
CA GLN A 131 -2.11 12.87 6.78
C GLN A 131 -0.60 12.87 6.53
N ASP A 132 -0.17 12.50 5.33
CA ASP A 132 1.26 12.35 5.00
C ASP A 132 1.99 13.69 5.13
N PHE A 133 1.41 14.75 4.60
CA PHE A 133 2.00 16.09 4.68
C PHE A 133 2.09 16.61 6.11
N VAL A 134 1.01 16.47 6.89
CA VAL A 134 0.93 17.00 8.26
C VAL A 134 1.87 16.23 9.18
N ILE A 135 1.87 14.89 9.11
CA ILE A 135 2.74 14.05 9.93
C ILE A 135 4.21 14.27 9.58
N LEU A 136 4.54 14.37 8.27
CA LEU A 136 5.91 14.66 7.84
C LEU A 136 6.41 15.98 8.43
N LEU A 137 5.64 17.07 8.31
CA LEU A 137 6.06 18.37 8.87
C LEU A 137 6.19 18.31 10.40
N PHE A 138 5.23 17.68 11.08
CA PHE A 138 5.28 17.60 12.55
C PHE A 138 6.48 16.79 13.03
N SER A 139 6.88 15.76 12.30
CA SER A 139 8.11 15.03 12.57
C SER A 139 9.35 15.89 12.27
N VAL A 140 9.40 16.61 11.14
CA VAL A 140 10.49 17.55 10.82
C VAL A 140 10.67 18.57 11.92
N ARG A 141 9.61 19.19 12.42
CA ARG A 141 9.67 20.17 13.53
C ARG A 141 10.00 19.57 14.90
N ARG A 142 10.06 18.23 15.01
CA ARG A 142 10.37 17.48 16.25
C ARG A 142 11.58 16.57 16.08
N ASP A 143 12.58 17.02 15.35
CA ASP A 143 13.85 16.31 15.16
C ASP A 143 13.71 14.91 14.53
N GLY A 144 12.73 14.74 13.63
CA GLY A 144 12.52 13.46 12.98
C GLY A 144 11.97 12.38 13.92
N LYS A 145 11.24 12.77 14.98
CA LYS A 145 10.63 11.82 15.92
C LYS A 145 9.58 10.94 15.25
N SER A 146 9.58 9.67 15.63
CA SER A 146 8.60 8.68 15.16
C SER A 146 7.18 9.00 15.64
N LEU A 147 6.17 8.46 14.95
CA LEU A 147 4.77 8.59 15.32
C LEU A 147 4.49 8.17 16.77
N THR A 148 5.10 7.07 17.21
CA THR A 148 4.97 6.57 18.60
C THR A 148 5.49 7.56 19.62
N LYS A 149 6.64 8.18 19.34
CA LYS A 149 7.24 9.18 20.23
C LYS A 149 6.40 10.46 20.25
N MET A 150 5.90 10.89 19.09
CA MET A 150 4.97 12.02 19.03
C MET A 150 3.66 11.73 19.78
N ALA A 151 3.08 10.54 19.65
CA ALA A 151 1.90 10.14 20.40
C ALA A 151 2.13 10.18 21.93
N LYS A 152 3.29 9.68 22.39
CA LYS A 152 3.67 9.73 23.82
C LYS A 152 3.80 11.15 24.35
N GLU A 153 4.39 12.05 23.57
CA GLU A 153 4.64 13.44 23.98
C GLU A 153 3.38 14.30 23.89
N GLU A 154 2.51 14.07 22.90
CA GLU A 154 1.38 14.93 22.60
C GLU A 154 0.07 14.45 23.24
N ILE A 155 -0.16 13.16 23.35
CA ILE A 155 -1.37 12.57 23.93
C ILE A 155 -1.12 12.17 25.39
N GLY A 156 -0.07 11.34 25.63
CA GLY A 156 0.28 10.91 26.97
C GLY A 156 1.05 9.59 27.00
N ARG A 157 1.52 9.17 28.17
CA ARG A 157 2.35 7.95 28.30
C ARG A 157 1.58 6.68 27.92
N VAL A 158 0.31 6.58 28.32
CA VAL A 158 -0.55 5.43 28.02
C VAL A 158 -0.81 5.37 26.51
N GLY A 159 -1.24 6.49 25.89
CA GLY A 159 -1.44 6.60 24.46
C GLY A 159 -0.20 6.26 23.65
N GLY A 160 0.98 6.66 24.13
CA GLY A 160 2.26 6.32 23.50
C GLY A 160 2.58 4.81 23.55
N PHE A 161 2.35 4.15 24.68
CA PHE A 161 2.54 2.70 24.81
C PHE A 161 1.54 1.92 23.93
N VAL A 162 0.28 2.29 23.99
CA VAL A 162 -0.78 1.67 23.20
C VAL A 162 -0.51 1.84 21.71
N ALA A 163 -0.11 3.04 21.27
CA ALA A 163 0.30 3.29 19.89
C ALA A 163 1.49 2.40 19.47
N TYR A 164 2.45 2.20 20.34
CA TYR A 164 3.62 1.35 20.09
C TYR A 164 3.21 -0.12 19.83
N VAL A 165 2.38 -0.69 20.70
CA VAL A 165 1.91 -2.09 20.56
C VAL A 165 1.02 -2.22 19.30
N ALA A 166 0.12 -1.25 19.07
CA ALA A 166 -0.73 -1.24 17.88
C ALA A 166 0.11 -1.23 16.60
N ILE A 167 1.13 -0.38 16.52
CA ILE A 167 1.99 -0.26 15.33
C ILE A 167 2.74 -1.56 15.04
N ILE A 168 3.33 -2.21 16.04
CA ILE A 168 3.99 -3.53 15.84
C ILE A 168 3.00 -4.56 15.31
N SER A 169 1.82 -4.66 15.91
CA SER A 169 0.77 -5.60 15.48
C SER A 169 0.35 -5.35 14.04
N ILE A 170 0.17 -4.08 13.66
CA ILE A 170 -0.21 -3.69 12.30
C ILE A 170 0.88 -4.01 11.29
N ILE A 171 2.16 -3.77 11.61
CA ILE A 171 3.28 -4.13 10.74
C ILE A 171 3.31 -5.65 10.51
N ILE A 172 3.10 -6.46 11.53
CA ILE A 172 3.05 -7.93 11.40
C ILE A 172 1.98 -8.36 10.40
N ILE A 173 0.76 -7.84 10.53
CA ILE A 173 -0.36 -8.16 9.63
C ILE A 173 -0.06 -7.68 8.20
N LEU A 174 0.43 -6.45 8.05
CA LEU A 174 0.78 -5.86 6.76
C LEU A 174 1.80 -6.71 6.01
N LEU A 175 2.86 -7.14 6.68
CA LEU A 175 3.92 -7.96 6.08
C LEU A 175 3.42 -9.36 5.70
N ALA A 176 2.59 -9.96 6.54
CA ALA A 176 1.98 -11.27 6.26
C ALA A 176 1.12 -11.23 4.99
N VAL A 177 0.27 -10.20 4.87
CA VAL A 177 -0.61 -10.01 3.70
C VAL A 177 0.21 -9.69 2.45
N ALA A 178 1.20 -8.82 2.56
CA ALA A 178 2.11 -8.51 1.47
C ALA A 178 2.79 -9.79 0.94
N ALA A 179 3.34 -10.60 1.82
CA ALA A 179 3.96 -11.88 1.45
C ALA A 179 2.96 -12.87 0.82
N LEU A 180 1.71 -12.93 1.33
CA LEU A 180 0.66 -13.80 0.78
C LEU A 180 0.32 -13.45 -0.67
N ILE A 181 0.27 -12.17 -1.02
CA ILE A 181 0.01 -11.73 -2.40
C ILE A 181 1.11 -12.22 -3.32
N VAL A 182 2.38 -12.10 -2.92
CA VAL A 182 3.52 -12.61 -3.70
C VAL A 182 3.42 -14.12 -3.88
N VAL A 183 3.08 -14.88 -2.83
CA VAL A 183 2.85 -16.33 -2.92
C VAL A 183 1.76 -16.65 -3.94
N ASN A 184 0.62 -15.95 -3.88
CA ASN A 184 -0.50 -16.18 -4.78
C ASN A 184 -0.20 -15.80 -6.23
N ALA A 185 0.63 -14.78 -6.45
CA ALA A 185 1.07 -14.38 -7.78
C ALA A 185 2.05 -15.40 -8.42
N LEU A 186 2.92 -16.02 -7.61
CA LEU A 186 4.00 -16.88 -8.09
C LEU A 186 3.69 -18.37 -8.06
N LYS A 187 2.66 -18.83 -7.33
CA LYS A 187 2.32 -20.25 -7.24
C LYS A 187 2.08 -20.86 -8.63
N ALA A 188 2.73 -21.97 -8.91
CA ALA A 188 2.66 -22.68 -10.20
C ALA A 188 2.98 -21.81 -11.42
N SER A 189 3.80 -20.75 -11.25
CA SER A 189 4.28 -19.88 -12.31
C SER A 189 5.81 -19.96 -12.40
N PRO A 190 6.39 -20.87 -13.22
CA PRO A 190 7.84 -21.00 -13.34
C PRO A 190 8.50 -19.75 -13.91
N TRP A 191 7.88 -19.10 -14.89
CA TRP A 191 8.37 -17.85 -15.45
C TRP A 191 8.44 -16.73 -14.40
N GLY A 192 7.32 -16.47 -13.70
CA GLY A 192 7.27 -15.46 -12.64
C GLY A 192 8.25 -15.74 -11.52
N THR A 193 8.33 -16.99 -11.04
CA THR A 193 9.25 -17.39 -9.97
C THR A 193 10.72 -17.21 -10.38
N PHE A 194 11.10 -17.61 -11.61
CA PHE A 194 12.43 -17.38 -12.13
C PHE A 194 12.79 -15.89 -12.14
N THR A 195 11.91 -15.07 -12.72
CA THR A 195 12.14 -13.63 -12.85
C THR A 195 12.35 -12.96 -11.48
N ILE A 196 11.49 -13.28 -10.50
CA ILE A 196 11.61 -12.72 -9.14
C ILE A 196 12.88 -13.23 -8.43
N ALA A 197 13.22 -14.50 -8.57
CA ALA A 197 14.47 -15.05 -8.01
C ALA A 197 15.70 -14.32 -8.56
N MET A 198 15.71 -13.99 -9.85
CA MET A 198 16.80 -13.26 -10.49
C MET A 198 16.95 -11.81 -10.02
N THR A 199 15.91 -11.19 -9.47
CA THR A 199 16.04 -9.83 -8.90
C THR A 199 16.98 -9.78 -7.69
N ILE A 200 17.18 -10.90 -6.97
CA ILE A 200 18.09 -10.98 -5.83
C ILE A 200 19.54 -10.83 -6.26
N PRO A 201 20.10 -11.69 -7.14
CA PRO A 201 21.48 -11.53 -7.61
C PRO A 201 21.69 -10.20 -8.36
N ILE A 202 20.68 -9.71 -9.09
CA ILE A 202 20.75 -8.39 -9.74
C ILE A 202 20.94 -7.28 -8.69
N ALA A 203 20.16 -7.28 -7.61
CA ALA A 203 20.30 -6.30 -6.54
C ALA A 203 21.68 -6.39 -5.85
N LEU A 204 22.18 -7.60 -5.60
CA LEU A 204 23.52 -7.81 -5.04
C LEU A 204 24.62 -7.26 -5.96
N LEU A 205 24.52 -7.51 -7.25
CA LEU A 205 25.44 -6.97 -8.27
C LEU A 205 25.40 -5.44 -8.30
N MET A 206 24.20 -4.84 -8.29
CA MET A 206 24.03 -3.39 -8.21
C MET A 206 24.66 -2.81 -6.95
N GLY A 207 24.46 -3.44 -5.78
CA GLY A 207 25.05 -3.01 -4.51
C GLY A 207 26.57 -3.06 -4.54
N LEU A 208 27.13 -4.13 -5.08
CA LEU A 208 28.58 -4.28 -5.25
C LEU A 208 29.14 -3.25 -6.24
N TYR A 209 28.46 -3.03 -7.37
CA TYR A 209 28.83 -2.04 -8.38
C TYR A 209 28.85 -0.62 -7.80
N LEU A 210 27.77 -0.20 -7.09
CA LEU A 210 27.70 1.11 -6.43
C LEU A 210 28.77 1.31 -5.37
N ARG A 211 29.24 0.24 -4.71
CA ARG A 211 30.20 0.37 -3.61
C ARG A 211 31.65 0.30 -4.06
N ARG A 212 31.95 -0.58 -5.06
CA ARG A 212 33.35 -0.89 -5.43
C ARG A 212 33.76 -0.37 -6.81
N VAL A 213 32.82 -0.30 -7.78
CA VAL A 213 33.16 0.01 -9.17
C VAL A 213 32.89 1.49 -9.48
N ARG A 214 31.67 1.97 -9.20
CA ARG A 214 31.26 3.36 -9.50
C ARG A 214 30.50 3.97 -8.31
N PRO A 215 31.17 4.37 -7.23
CA PRO A 215 30.53 4.97 -6.06
C PRO A 215 29.70 6.20 -6.42
N GLY A 216 28.46 6.24 -5.94
CA GLY A 216 27.54 7.38 -6.13
C GLY A 216 26.87 7.49 -7.50
N LYS A 217 27.16 6.62 -8.50
CA LYS A 217 26.53 6.62 -9.83
C LYS A 217 25.18 5.87 -9.82
N VAL A 218 24.21 6.39 -9.07
CA VAL A 218 22.91 5.74 -8.87
C VAL A 218 22.14 5.54 -10.17
N LEU A 219 22.08 6.57 -11.04
CA LEU A 219 21.34 6.48 -12.31
C LEU A 219 21.92 5.40 -13.24
N GLU A 220 23.26 5.38 -13.40
CA GLU A 220 23.97 4.39 -14.22
C GLU A 220 23.68 2.96 -13.73
N THR A 221 23.76 2.75 -12.42
CA THR A 221 23.47 1.47 -11.79
C THR A 221 22.00 1.07 -11.93
N SER A 222 21.08 2.03 -11.85
CA SER A 222 19.64 1.77 -12.01
C SER A 222 19.28 1.39 -13.46
N ILE A 223 19.90 2.01 -14.45
CA ILE A 223 19.75 1.64 -15.86
C ILE A 223 20.28 0.22 -16.09
N LEU A 224 21.47 -0.09 -15.56
CA LEU A 224 22.05 -1.44 -15.64
C LEU A 224 21.11 -2.47 -15.00
N GLY A 225 20.61 -2.19 -13.79
CA GLY A 225 19.67 -3.05 -13.10
C GLY A 225 18.36 -3.25 -13.87
N PHE A 226 17.81 -2.18 -14.46
CA PHE A 226 16.62 -2.28 -15.30
C PHE A 226 16.84 -3.17 -16.53
N VAL A 227 17.96 -3.02 -17.23
CA VAL A 227 18.31 -3.87 -18.39
C VAL A 227 18.44 -5.33 -17.95
N LEU A 228 19.12 -5.60 -16.83
CA LEU A 228 19.26 -6.97 -16.30
C LEU A 228 17.90 -7.57 -15.90
N VAL A 229 16.99 -6.79 -15.35
CA VAL A 229 15.62 -7.26 -15.06
C VAL A 229 14.85 -7.56 -16.33
N MET A 230 14.96 -6.73 -17.38
CA MET A 230 14.33 -7.01 -18.68
C MET A 230 14.88 -8.30 -19.28
N LEU A 231 16.19 -8.54 -19.19
CA LEU A 231 16.82 -9.79 -19.62
C LEU A 231 16.34 -10.99 -18.77
N ALA A 232 16.12 -10.79 -17.45
CA ALA A 232 15.58 -11.84 -16.59
C ALA A 232 14.14 -12.19 -16.94
N ILE A 233 13.30 -11.21 -17.30
CA ILE A 233 11.93 -11.45 -17.78
C ILE A 233 11.96 -12.24 -19.09
N TRP A 234 12.77 -11.82 -20.05
CA TRP A 234 12.93 -12.53 -21.32
C TRP A 234 13.50 -13.93 -21.13
N GLY A 235 14.56 -14.09 -20.30
CA GLY A 235 15.15 -15.39 -19.96
C GLY A 235 14.19 -16.33 -19.24
N GLY A 236 13.24 -15.78 -18.47
CA GLY A 236 12.18 -16.54 -17.80
C GLY A 236 11.27 -17.28 -18.78
N GLN A 237 11.07 -16.75 -20.00
CA GLN A 237 10.35 -17.44 -21.06
C GLN A 237 11.07 -18.76 -21.43
N GLY A 238 12.36 -18.70 -21.71
CA GLY A 238 13.17 -19.88 -22.00
C GLY A 238 13.21 -20.86 -20.82
N ALA A 239 13.31 -20.34 -19.59
CA ALA A 239 13.30 -21.16 -18.39
C ALA A 239 11.97 -21.90 -18.21
N SER A 240 10.82 -21.26 -18.51
CA SER A 240 9.51 -21.88 -18.42
C SER A 240 9.21 -22.92 -19.51
N GLN A 241 9.82 -22.76 -20.67
CA GLN A 241 9.68 -23.70 -21.81
C GLN A 241 10.58 -24.93 -21.69
N SER A 242 11.66 -24.86 -20.90
CA SER A 242 12.56 -26.00 -20.67
C SER A 242 12.02 -26.84 -19.49
N PRO A 243 11.57 -28.12 -19.72
CA PRO A 243 11.04 -28.96 -18.64
C PRO A 243 12.02 -29.14 -17.47
N ALA A 244 13.34 -29.28 -17.79
CA ALA A 244 14.39 -29.44 -16.80
C ALA A 244 14.54 -28.21 -15.87
N VAL A 245 14.41 -27.00 -16.42
CA VAL A 245 14.55 -25.76 -15.66
C VAL A 245 13.20 -25.38 -14.99
N ALA A 246 12.09 -25.50 -15.71
CA ALA A 246 10.75 -25.20 -15.22
C ALA A 246 10.41 -25.97 -13.93
N HIS A 247 10.86 -27.21 -13.81
CA HIS A 247 10.66 -28.04 -12.61
C HIS A 247 11.16 -27.37 -11.33
N TYR A 248 12.31 -26.70 -11.35
CA TYR A 248 12.88 -26.03 -10.19
C TYR A 248 12.14 -24.74 -9.79
N PHE A 249 11.42 -24.12 -10.74
CA PHE A 249 10.68 -22.87 -10.52
C PHE A 249 9.17 -23.04 -10.46
N THR A 250 8.64 -24.24 -10.68
CA THR A 250 7.22 -24.56 -10.47
C THR A 250 7.00 -24.92 -9.02
N LEU A 251 6.80 -23.88 -8.18
CA LEU A 251 6.73 -24.03 -6.73
C LEU A 251 5.29 -24.02 -6.22
N THR A 252 5.07 -24.78 -5.13
CA THR A 252 3.79 -24.80 -4.42
C THR A 252 3.68 -23.58 -3.49
N ALA A 253 2.45 -23.18 -3.12
CA ALA A 253 2.26 -22.07 -2.21
C ALA A 253 2.95 -22.24 -0.84
N PRO A 254 2.93 -23.43 -0.18
CA PRO A 254 3.71 -23.64 1.04
C PRO A 254 5.22 -23.49 0.86
N THR A 255 5.77 -23.98 -0.24
CA THR A 255 7.21 -23.84 -0.54
C THR A 255 7.59 -22.38 -0.74
N LEU A 256 6.79 -21.64 -1.50
CA LEU A 256 6.98 -20.17 -1.69
C LEU A 256 6.91 -19.42 -0.36
N ALA A 257 5.95 -19.76 0.50
CA ALA A 257 5.83 -19.14 1.81
C ALA A 257 7.10 -19.31 2.65
N ILE A 258 7.65 -20.53 2.71
CA ILE A 258 8.92 -20.81 3.42
C ILE A 258 10.06 -19.99 2.83
N LEU A 259 10.19 -19.98 1.50
CA LEU A 259 11.26 -19.22 0.82
C LEU A 259 11.15 -17.71 1.10
N ILE A 260 9.95 -17.14 1.12
CA ILE A 260 9.72 -15.73 1.43
C ILE A 260 10.03 -15.43 2.91
N ILE A 261 9.70 -16.34 3.83
CA ILE A 261 10.06 -16.24 5.26
C ILE A 261 11.58 -16.21 5.42
N VAL A 262 12.29 -17.15 4.80
CA VAL A 262 13.77 -17.21 4.82
C VAL A 262 14.38 -15.96 4.18
N TYR A 263 13.83 -15.53 3.06
CA TYR A 263 14.25 -14.30 2.38
C TYR A 263 14.05 -13.06 3.27
N GLY A 264 12.89 -12.89 3.91
CA GLY A 264 12.60 -11.76 4.79
C GLY A 264 13.52 -11.72 6.01
N PHE A 265 13.87 -12.89 6.56
CA PHE A 265 14.88 -13.00 7.62
C PHE A 265 16.26 -12.52 7.13
N ALA A 266 16.72 -13.04 5.99
CA ALA A 266 18.00 -12.65 5.40
C ALA A 266 18.03 -11.15 5.09
N ALA A 267 16.99 -10.60 4.43
CA ALA A 267 16.90 -9.18 4.10
C ALA A 267 16.91 -8.27 5.33
N SER A 268 16.32 -8.72 6.45
CA SER A 268 16.37 -7.99 7.72
C SER A 268 17.76 -8.02 8.37
N ALA A 269 18.50 -9.11 8.24
CA ALA A 269 19.77 -9.33 8.92
C ALA A 269 20.98 -8.73 8.17
N VAL A 270 20.96 -8.75 6.82
CA VAL A 270 22.10 -8.25 6.00
C VAL A 270 22.20 -6.72 6.03
N PRO A 271 23.40 -6.14 5.75
CA PRO A 271 23.56 -4.71 5.64
C PRO A 271 22.67 -4.07 4.56
N VAL A 272 22.15 -2.85 4.85
CA VAL A 272 21.23 -2.11 3.96
C VAL A 272 21.80 -1.92 2.55
N TRP A 273 23.08 -1.57 2.45
CA TRP A 273 23.75 -1.29 1.17
C TRP A 273 23.85 -2.49 0.24
N LEU A 274 23.75 -3.71 0.77
CA LEU A 274 23.96 -4.93 -0.01
C LEU A 274 22.71 -5.33 -0.81
N LEU A 275 21.54 -5.27 -0.21
CA LEU A 275 20.30 -5.73 -0.81
C LEU A 275 19.21 -4.64 -0.86
N LEU A 276 18.93 -3.98 0.26
CA LEU A 276 17.80 -3.06 0.38
C LEU A 276 17.98 -1.83 -0.51
N ALA A 277 19.07 -1.07 -0.34
CA ALA A 277 19.29 0.19 -1.06
C ALA A 277 19.33 0.02 -2.60
N PRO A 278 20.06 -0.96 -3.18
CA PRO A 278 20.05 -1.17 -4.63
C PRO A 278 18.67 -1.55 -5.15
N ARG A 279 17.92 -2.35 -4.39
CA ARG A 279 16.57 -2.76 -4.75
C ARG A 279 15.58 -1.60 -4.69
N ASP A 280 15.70 -0.71 -3.71
CA ASP A 280 14.89 0.51 -3.60
C ASP A 280 15.13 1.43 -4.80
N TYR A 281 16.36 1.63 -5.24
CA TYR A 281 16.66 2.42 -6.43
C TYR A 281 16.04 1.82 -7.68
N LEU A 282 16.25 0.52 -7.91
CA LEU A 282 15.64 -0.18 -9.04
C LEU A 282 14.11 -0.08 -8.99
N SER A 283 13.52 -0.34 -7.83
CA SER A 283 12.09 -0.27 -7.59
C SER A 283 11.51 1.12 -7.90
N THR A 284 12.16 2.19 -7.47
CA THR A 284 11.68 3.57 -7.69
C THR A 284 11.58 3.90 -9.18
N PHE A 285 12.62 3.61 -9.96
CA PHE A 285 12.62 3.88 -11.41
C PHE A 285 11.61 3.02 -12.15
N VAL A 286 11.52 1.73 -11.82
CA VAL A 286 10.54 0.82 -12.42
C VAL A 286 9.12 1.27 -12.07
N LYS A 287 8.86 1.64 -10.80
CA LYS A 287 7.54 2.11 -10.34
C LYS A 287 7.08 3.35 -11.10
N LEU A 288 7.87 4.42 -11.04
CA LEU A 288 7.49 5.70 -11.68
C LEU A 288 7.39 5.57 -13.20
N GLY A 289 8.35 4.87 -13.81
CA GLY A 289 8.35 4.66 -15.26
C GLY A 289 7.14 3.85 -15.74
N THR A 290 6.83 2.75 -15.08
CA THR A 290 5.68 1.90 -15.45
C THR A 290 4.35 2.63 -15.26
N ILE A 291 4.17 3.37 -14.18
CA ILE A 291 2.95 4.15 -13.94
C ILE A 291 2.76 5.23 -15.01
N ALA A 292 3.84 5.96 -15.33
CA ALA A 292 3.80 6.96 -16.40
C ALA A 292 3.47 6.31 -17.75
N LEU A 293 4.12 5.18 -18.07
CA LEU A 293 3.88 4.45 -19.31
C LEU A 293 2.43 3.92 -19.40
N LEU A 294 1.91 3.38 -18.27
CA LEU A 294 0.53 2.90 -18.20
C LEU A 294 -0.48 4.03 -18.38
N ALA A 295 -0.26 5.17 -17.73
CA ALA A 295 -1.11 6.35 -17.91
C ALA A 295 -1.10 6.85 -19.37
N LEU A 296 0.07 6.92 -20.00
CA LEU A 296 0.21 7.29 -21.42
C LEU A 296 -0.47 6.26 -22.34
N GLY A 297 -0.30 4.96 -22.05
CA GLY A 297 -0.96 3.89 -22.79
C GLY A 297 -2.48 3.99 -22.73
N ILE A 298 -3.06 4.26 -21.56
CA ILE A 298 -4.50 4.44 -21.38
C ILE A 298 -5.01 5.66 -22.16
N VAL A 299 -4.29 6.79 -22.12
CA VAL A 299 -4.69 8.00 -22.86
C VAL A 299 -4.59 7.79 -24.37
N ALA A 300 -3.56 7.08 -24.84
CA ALA A 300 -3.35 6.79 -26.25
C ALA A 300 -4.37 5.79 -26.80
N MET A 301 -4.58 4.68 -26.10
CA MET A 301 -5.42 3.57 -26.55
C MET A 301 -6.89 3.75 -26.24
N ARG A 302 -7.20 4.56 -25.20
CA ARG A 302 -8.58 4.84 -24.76
C ARG A 302 -9.39 3.55 -24.53
N PRO A 303 -8.87 2.56 -23.77
CA PRO A 303 -9.55 1.29 -23.60
C PRO A 303 -10.91 1.48 -22.95
N THR A 304 -11.87 0.69 -23.38
CA THR A 304 -13.22 0.67 -22.81
C THR A 304 -13.23 -0.06 -21.48
N LEU A 305 -13.93 0.47 -20.49
CA LEU A 305 -14.22 -0.22 -19.25
C LEU A 305 -15.37 -1.21 -19.49
N HIS A 306 -15.12 -2.49 -19.27
CA HIS A 306 -16.13 -3.54 -19.37
C HIS A 306 -16.84 -3.79 -18.03
N MET A 307 -16.18 -3.50 -16.91
CA MET A 307 -16.80 -3.59 -15.60
C MET A 307 -17.89 -2.51 -15.47
N PRO A 308 -19.13 -2.85 -15.02
CA PRO A 308 -20.17 -1.86 -14.82
C PRO A 308 -19.83 -0.87 -13.70
N ALA A 309 -20.54 0.26 -13.65
CA ALA A 309 -20.38 1.26 -12.60
C ALA A 309 -20.62 0.66 -11.21
N LEU A 310 -21.67 -0.14 -11.08
CA LEU A 310 -22.02 -0.91 -9.90
C LEU A 310 -22.35 -2.34 -10.32
N THR A 311 -21.84 -3.32 -9.60
CA THR A 311 -22.21 -4.73 -9.77
C THR A 311 -23.31 -5.13 -8.79
N ARG A 312 -23.90 -6.30 -8.97
CA ARG A 312 -24.85 -6.88 -8.02
C ARG A 312 -24.25 -7.13 -6.63
N PHE A 313 -22.94 -7.24 -6.52
CA PHE A 313 -22.24 -7.60 -5.28
C PHE A 313 -22.08 -6.45 -4.26
N VAL A 314 -22.70 -5.30 -4.53
CA VAL A 314 -22.83 -4.20 -3.55
C VAL A 314 -23.62 -4.60 -2.30
N ASP A 315 -24.42 -5.65 -2.40
CA ASP A 315 -25.22 -6.23 -1.32
C ASP A 315 -24.40 -7.00 -0.27
N GLY A 316 -23.13 -7.31 -0.57
CA GLY A 316 -22.22 -8.06 0.29
C GLY A 316 -22.03 -9.53 -0.08
N SER A 317 -22.71 -10.03 -1.12
CA SER A 317 -22.59 -11.41 -1.61
C SER A 317 -21.35 -11.68 -2.45
N GLY A 318 -20.43 -10.69 -2.58
CA GLY A 318 -19.28 -10.74 -3.45
C GLY A 318 -18.43 -12.01 -3.35
N PRO A 319 -17.96 -12.56 -4.50
CA PRO A 319 -17.16 -13.78 -4.51
C PRO A 319 -15.69 -13.54 -4.16
N VAL A 320 -15.13 -12.35 -4.46
CA VAL A 320 -13.72 -12.04 -4.20
C VAL A 320 -13.49 -11.87 -2.71
N PHE A 321 -14.36 -11.13 -2.04
CA PHE A 321 -14.50 -11.08 -0.58
C PHE A 321 -15.95 -10.74 -0.22
N ALA A 322 -16.40 -11.23 0.93
CA ALA A 322 -17.75 -10.98 1.41
C ALA A 322 -17.83 -9.67 2.19
N GLY A 323 -18.96 -8.98 2.08
CA GLY A 323 -19.26 -7.75 2.80
C GLY A 323 -19.85 -6.66 1.91
N LYS A 324 -20.72 -5.83 2.50
CA LYS A 324 -21.38 -4.72 1.82
C LYS A 324 -20.37 -3.66 1.39
N ILE A 325 -20.75 -2.84 0.40
CA ILE A 325 -19.91 -1.74 -0.08
C ILE A 325 -19.40 -0.85 1.06
N PHE A 326 -20.29 -0.46 1.99
CA PHE A 326 -19.86 0.16 3.27
C PHE A 326 -19.89 -0.90 4.38
N PRO A 327 -18.81 -1.09 5.12
CA PRO A 327 -17.52 -0.37 5.07
C PRO A 327 -16.46 -1.03 4.16
N PHE A 328 -16.74 -2.19 3.52
CA PHE A 328 -15.71 -3.07 2.98
C PHE A 328 -14.98 -2.52 1.75
N ALA A 329 -15.63 -1.75 0.87
CA ALA A 329 -14.93 -1.09 -0.23
C ALA A 329 -13.86 -0.11 0.29
N PHE A 330 -14.17 0.59 1.38
CA PHE A 330 -13.31 1.63 1.95
C PHE A 330 -12.08 1.06 2.66
N ILE A 331 -12.22 -0.05 3.39
CA ILE A 331 -11.07 -0.74 4.01
C ILE A 331 -10.25 -1.51 2.97
N THR A 332 -10.88 -1.98 1.90
CA THR A 332 -10.18 -2.71 0.83
C THR A 332 -9.26 -1.78 0.06
N ILE A 333 -9.70 -0.54 -0.24
CA ILE A 333 -8.87 0.50 -0.83
C ILE A 333 -8.31 1.40 0.28
N ALA A 334 -7.51 0.86 1.16
CA ALA A 334 -6.89 1.66 2.21
C ALA A 334 -5.72 2.50 1.67
N CYS A 335 -4.67 1.89 1.14
CA CYS A 335 -3.45 2.62 0.78
C CYS A 335 -3.67 3.69 -0.29
N GLY A 336 -4.32 3.38 -1.39
CA GLY A 336 -4.53 4.35 -2.48
C GLY A 336 -5.38 5.57 -2.12
N ALA A 337 -6.08 5.54 -0.98
CA ALA A 337 -6.91 6.64 -0.49
C ALA A 337 -6.36 7.27 0.80
N ILE A 338 -6.14 6.47 1.85
CA ILE A 338 -5.56 6.92 3.11
C ILE A 338 -4.96 5.72 3.86
N SER A 339 -3.67 5.77 4.15
CA SER A 339 -2.90 4.66 4.71
C SER A 339 -2.15 5.07 5.97
N GLY A 340 -2.33 4.29 7.03
CA GLY A 340 -1.58 4.48 8.27
C GLY A 340 -0.11 4.16 8.15
N PHE A 341 0.25 3.19 7.30
CA PHE A 341 1.66 2.85 7.05
C PHE A 341 2.47 4.06 6.57
N HIS A 342 1.85 4.95 5.80
CA HIS A 342 2.49 6.19 5.34
C HIS A 342 2.94 7.09 6.50
N ALA A 343 2.17 7.13 7.58
CA ALA A 343 2.54 7.92 8.76
C ALA A 343 3.84 7.42 9.41
N LEU A 344 4.15 6.11 9.30
CA LEU A 344 5.42 5.55 9.77
C LEU A 344 6.60 6.00 8.90
N ILE A 345 6.41 6.10 7.59
CA ILE A 345 7.42 6.61 6.65
C ILE A 345 7.58 8.13 6.81
N SER A 346 6.46 8.86 6.88
CA SER A 346 6.40 10.31 7.10
C SER A 346 7.00 10.76 8.44
N SER A 347 7.07 9.87 9.44
CA SER A 347 7.69 10.15 10.74
C SER A 347 8.96 9.32 11.01
N GLY A 348 9.38 8.48 10.08
CA GLY A 348 10.53 7.57 10.25
C GLY A 348 11.77 8.03 9.52
N THR A 349 11.85 7.72 8.24
CA THR A 349 13.03 7.96 7.39
C THR A 349 12.99 9.32 6.70
N THR A 350 11.87 9.68 6.12
CA THR A 350 11.73 10.87 5.27
C THR A 350 12.10 12.20 5.97
N PRO A 351 11.66 12.47 7.22
CA PRO A 351 11.97 13.76 7.87
C PRO A 351 13.46 13.97 8.12
N LYS A 352 14.25 12.90 8.08
CA LYS A 352 15.71 12.93 8.25
C LYS A 352 16.48 13.26 6.97
N LEU A 353 15.76 13.32 5.83
CA LEU A 353 16.33 13.57 4.50
C LEU A 353 15.90 14.92 3.92
N VAL A 354 14.78 15.48 4.37
CA VAL A 354 14.21 16.73 3.84
C VAL A 354 15.14 17.90 4.16
N SER A 355 15.63 18.60 3.12
CA SER A 355 16.57 19.71 3.26
C SER A 355 15.90 21.02 3.70
N ARG A 356 14.67 21.28 3.22
CA ARG A 356 13.92 22.51 3.53
C ARG A 356 12.50 22.19 3.99
N GLU A 357 12.00 22.90 4.97
CA GLU A 357 10.63 22.70 5.49
C GLU A 357 9.57 22.82 4.39
N THR A 358 9.76 23.72 3.42
CA THR A 358 8.85 23.93 2.30
C THR A 358 8.73 22.71 1.35
N GLU A 359 9.73 21.86 1.32
CA GLU A 359 9.76 20.64 0.49
C GLU A 359 8.85 19.55 1.04
N THR A 360 8.47 19.61 2.33
CA THR A 360 7.51 18.66 2.93
C THR A 360 6.17 18.61 2.19
N ARG A 361 5.79 19.71 1.52
CA ARG A 361 4.57 19.76 0.72
C ARG A 361 4.65 18.88 -0.53
N ILE A 362 5.73 18.94 -1.29
CA ILE A 362 5.87 18.10 -2.50
C ILE A 362 6.14 16.65 -2.10
N VAL A 363 6.92 16.43 -1.04
CA VAL A 363 7.27 15.09 -0.57
C VAL A 363 6.08 14.39 0.07
N GLY A 364 5.40 14.98 1.06
CA GLY A 364 4.27 14.35 1.74
C GLY A 364 3.00 14.37 0.88
N TYR A 365 2.48 15.55 0.55
CA TYR A 365 1.25 15.67 -0.23
C TYR A 365 1.39 15.17 -1.66
N GLY A 366 2.50 15.51 -2.33
CA GLY A 366 2.72 15.16 -3.73
C GLY A 366 2.97 13.67 -3.97
N ALA A 367 3.75 13.00 -3.12
CA ALA A 367 4.01 11.56 -3.28
C ALA A 367 2.76 10.72 -3.02
N MET A 368 1.93 11.10 -2.05
CA MET A 368 0.64 10.42 -1.82
C MET A 368 -0.31 10.58 -3.01
N MET A 369 -0.31 11.73 -3.68
CA MET A 369 -1.07 11.89 -4.93
C MET A 369 -0.54 10.98 -6.04
N ALA A 370 0.77 10.84 -6.15
CA ALA A 370 1.37 9.91 -7.12
C ALA A 370 0.97 8.45 -6.82
N GLU A 371 0.95 8.05 -5.55
CA GLU A 371 0.45 6.73 -5.15
C GLU A 371 -1.04 6.54 -5.44
N SER A 372 -1.85 7.56 -5.19
CA SER A 372 -3.27 7.52 -5.51
C SER A 372 -3.51 7.36 -7.02
N MET A 373 -2.63 7.93 -7.87
CA MET A 373 -2.67 7.69 -9.31
C MET A 373 -2.38 6.22 -9.66
N VAL A 374 -1.49 5.55 -8.91
CA VAL A 374 -1.30 4.08 -9.03
C VAL A 374 -2.60 3.34 -8.80
N ALA A 375 -3.37 3.73 -7.77
CA ALA A 375 -4.65 3.11 -7.46
C ALA A 375 -5.70 3.30 -8.57
N ILE A 376 -5.74 4.47 -9.19
CA ILE A 376 -6.59 4.70 -10.38
C ILE A 376 -6.17 3.81 -11.56
N MET A 377 -4.84 3.70 -11.82
CA MET A 377 -4.34 2.81 -12.88
C MET A 377 -4.69 1.35 -12.61
N ALA A 378 -4.60 0.91 -11.36
CA ALA A 378 -4.97 -0.45 -10.96
C ALA A 378 -6.48 -0.72 -11.11
N THR A 379 -7.34 0.25 -10.76
CA THR A 379 -8.78 0.19 -11.02
C THR A 379 -9.05 0.02 -12.51
N ILE A 380 -8.40 0.82 -13.36
CA ILE A 380 -8.55 0.75 -14.81
C ILE A 380 -8.13 -0.62 -15.33
N ALA A 381 -6.95 -1.10 -14.93
CA ALA A 381 -6.44 -2.42 -15.36
C ALA A 381 -7.42 -3.57 -15.01
N ALA A 382 -8.03 -3.53 -13.82
CA ALA A 382 -9.05 -4.50 -13.45
C ALA A 382 -10.35 -4.36 -14.24
N CYS A 383 -10.78 -3.12 -14.53
CA CYS A 383 -12.08 -2.82 -15.13
C CYS A 383 -12.09 -2.86 -16.66
N VAL A 384 -10.92 -2.90 -17.32
CA VAL A 384 -10.80 -3.18 -18.78
C VAL A 384 -11.03 -4.66 -19.08
N LEU A 385 -10.90 -5.53 -18.10
CA LEU A 385 -11.20 -6.94 -18.26
C LEU A 385 -12.70 -7.15 -18.39
N GLN A 386 -13.09 -8.16 -19.18
CA GLN A 386 -14.46 -8.67 -19.15
C GLN A 386 -14.80 -9.11 -17.71
N PRO A 387 -15.95 -8.76 -17.15
CA PRO A 387 -16.29 -9.10 -15.76
C PRO A 387 -16.18 -10.59 -15.46
N GLY A 388 -16.61 -11.46 -16.39
CA GLY A 388 -16.48 -12.90 -16.24
C GLY A 388 -15.02 -13.35 -16.07
N THR A 389 -14.10 -12.80 -16.86
CA THR A 389 -12.66 -13.05 -16.75
C THR A 389 -12.10 -12.54 -15.42
N TYR A 390 -12.48 -11.34 -15.01
CA TYR A 390 -12.07 -10.76 -13.71
C TYR A 390 -12.48 -11.68 -12.55
N PHE A 391 -13.75 -12.15 -12.53
CA PHE A 391 -14.23 -13.04 -11.48
C PHE A 391 -13.61 -14.44 -11.56
N ALA A 392 -13.33 -14.96 -12.77
CA ALA A 392 -12.65 -16.23 -12.94
C ALA A 392 -11.23 -16.24 -12.32
N ILE A 393 -10.53 -15.13 -12.45
CA ILE A 393 -9.19 -14.95 -11.86
C ILE A 393 -9.27 -14.80 -10.35
N ASN A 394 -10.13 -13.90 -9.84
CA ASN A 394 -10.09 -13.44 -8.45
C ASN A 394 -10.95 -14.25 -7.48
N SER A 395 -11.88 -15.10 -7.96
CA SER A 395 -12.75 -15.86 -7.07
C SER A 395 -12.08 -17.14 -6.57
N PRO A 396 -12.18 -17.46 -5.25
CA PRO A 396 -11.61 -18.69 -4.69
C PRO A 396 -12.30 -19.94 -5.20
N ALA A 397 -11.55 -21.03 -5.30
CA ALA A 397 -12.05 -22.33 -5.70
C ALA A 397 -13.20 -22.84 -4.81
N GLY A 398 -13.19 -22.51 -3.52
CA GLY A 398 -14.25 -22.85 -2.58
C GLY A 398 -15.60 -22.21 -2.88
N ILE A 399 -15.63 -21.14 -3.73
CA ILE A 399 -16.86 -20.43 -4.12
C ILE A 399 -17.30 -20.82 -5.54
N VAL A 400 -16.35 -20.85 -6.49
CA VAL A 400 -16.69 -21.08 -7.91
C VAL A 400 -16.47 -22.51 -8.36
N GLY A 401 -15.78 -23.33 -7.57
CA GLY A 401 -15.37 -24.68 -7.92
C GLY A 401 -13.95 -24.75 -8.47
N GLN A 402 -13.36 -25.96 -8.41
CA GLN A 402 -11.98 -26.21 -8.88
C GLN A 402 -11.92 -26.49 -10.38
N ALA A 403 -12.95 -27.14 -10.93
CA ALA A 403 -12.96 -27.48 -12.35
C ALA A 403 -13.30 -26.24 -13.21
N PRO A 404 -12.55 -25.97 -14.30
CA PRO A 404 -12.78 -24.81 -15.16
C PRO A 404 -14.22 -24.68 -15.69
N LYS A 405 -14.87 -25.79 -16.05
CA LYS A 405 -16.26 -25.80 -16.52
C LYS A 405 -17.23 -25.37 -15.41
N THR A 406 -17.05 -25.90 -14.19
CA THR A 406 -17.89 -25.53 -13.03
C THR A 406 -17.72 -24.07 -12.66
N ALA A 407 -16.47 -23.59 -12.60
CA ALA A 407 -16.17 -22.19 -12.30
C ALA A 407 -16.79 -21.26 -13.34
N ALA A 408 -16.65 -21.56 -14.64
CA ALA A 408 -17.23 -20.76 -15.71
C ALA A 408 -18.78 -20.74 -15.63
N ALA A 409 -19.43 -21.88 -15.37
CA ALA A 409 -20.87 -21.96 -15.22
C ALA A 409 -21.35 -21.14 -14.01
N THR A 410 -20.70 -21.26 -12.86
CA THR A 410 -21.05 -20.51 -11.64
C THR A 410 -20.97 -19.00 -11.89
N ILE A 411 -19.90 -18.51 -12.53
CA ILE A 411 -19.70 -17.10 -12.82
C ILE A 411 -20.73 -16.58 -13.84
N SER A 412 -21.01 -17.37 -14.87
CA SER A 412 -22.02 -17.03 -15.89
C SER A 412 -23.42 -16.93 -15.26
N ASN A 413 -23.75 -17.76 -14.27
CA ASN A 413 -25.00 -17.68 -13.52
C ASN A 413 -25.15 -16.40 -12.68
N TRP A 414 -24.01 -15.70 -12.38
CA TRP A 414 -24.07 -14.38 -11.75
C TRP A 414 -24.35 -13.25 -12.75
N GLY A 415 -24.54 -13.57 -14.04
CA GLY A 415 -24.74 -12.59 -15.11
C GLY A 415 -23.44 -12.07 -15.74
N PHE A 416 -22.30 -12.74 -15.48
CA PHE A 416 -21.01 -12.40 -16.04
C PHE A 416 -20.49 -13.55 -16.92
N PRO A 417 -20.87 -13.59 -18.20
CA PRO A 417 -20.55 -14.72 -19.08
C PRO A 417 -19.05 -14.90 -19.22
N VAL A 418 -18.60 -16.13 -19.12
CA VAL A 418 -17.23 -16.57 -19.36
C VAL A 418 -17.23 -18.06 -19.69
N THR A 419 -16.36 -18.48 -20.58
CA THR A 419 -16.20 -19.90 -20.95
C THR A 419 -14.85 -20.45 -20.53
N ALA A 420 -14.80 -21.78 -20.32
CA ALA A 420 -13.55 -22.45 -20.02
C ALA A 420 -12.53 -22.34 -21.17
N ALA A 421 -13.01 -22.28 -22.42
CA ALA A 421 -12.17 -22.13 -23.61
C ALA A 421 -11.51 -20.75 -23.66
N GLU A 422 -12.26 -19.68 -23.41
CA GLU A 422 -11.73 -18.31 -23.35
C GLU A 422 -10.65 -18.18 -22.27
N MET A 423 -10.89 -18.71 -21.07
CA MET A 423 -9.90 -18.66 -19.98
C MET A 423 -8.65 -19.50 -20.30
N HIS A 424 -8.80 -20.63 -21.00
CA HIS A 424 -7.67 -21.43 -21.43
C HIS A 424 -6.84 -20.69 -22.50
N SER A 425 -7.48 -20.11 -23.49
CA SER A 425 -6.84 -19.28 -24.51
C SER A 425 -6.09 -18.09 -23.90
N LEU A 426 -6.70 -17.41 -22.92
CA LEU A 426 -6.08 -16.31 -22.21
C LEU A 426 -4.84 -16.77 -21.40
N ALA A 427 -4.95 -17.91 -20.70
CA ALA A 427 -3.82 -18.48 -19.98
C ALA A 427 -2.64 -18.78 -20.91
N GLN A 428 -2.91 -19.39 -22.07
CA GLN A 428 -1.88 -19.64 -23.11
C GLN A 428 -1.27 -18.33 -23.62
N ALA A 429 -2.10 -17.32 -23.90
CA ALA A 429 -1.65 -16.02 -24.40
C ALA A 429 -0.71 -15.28 -23.42
N VAL A 430 -0.87 -15.49 -22.12
CA VAL A 430 0.02 -14.92 -21.08
C VAL A 430 1.12 -15.87 -20.63
N GLY A 431 1.21 -17.06 -21.19
CA GLY A 431 2.26 -18.05 -20.86
C GLY A 431 2.07 -18.74 -19.50
N GLU A 432 0.82 -18.89 -19.04
CA GLU A 432 0.48 -19.55 -17.77
C GLU A 432 -0.31 -20.85 -18.00
N GLN A 433 -0.22 -21.77 -17.06
CA GLN A 433 -0.99 -23.02 -17.12
C GLN A 433 -2.48 -22.79 -16.88
N THR A 434 -2.83 -21.93 -15.94
CA THR A 434 -4.20 -21.53 -15.62
C THR A 434 -4.22 -20.16 -14.97
N LEU A 435 -5.29 -19.42 -15.20
CA LEU A 435 -5.61 -18.16 -14.52
C LEU A 435 -6.78 -18.30 -13.53
N TYR A 436 -7.45 -19.46 -13.46
CA TYR A 436 -8.52 -19.68 -12.49
C TYR A 436 -8.01 -19.68 -11.06
N ASN A 437 -8.82 -19.10 -10.16
CA ASN A 437 -8.63 -19.14 -8.72
C ASN A 437 -7.27 -18.55 -8.26
N ARG A 438 -6.72 -17.61 -9.03
CA ARG A 438 -5.53 -16.86 -8.65
C ARG A 438 -5.92 -15.60 -7.87
N THR A 439 -6.46 -15.83 -6.68
CA THR A 439 -6.94 -14.78 -5.78
C THR A 439 -5.81 -13.83 -5.36
N GLY A 440 -6.18 -12.59 -5.02
CA GLY A 440 -5.23 -11.60 -4.48
C GLY A 440 -4.98 -10.41 -5.40
N GLY A 441 -5.67 -10.33 -6.56
CA GLY A 441 -5.66 -9.15 -7.42
C GLY A 441 -4.49 -9.07 -8.41
N ALA A 442 -3.30 -9.54 -8.02
CA ALA A 442 -2.08 -9.44 -8.81
C ALA A 442 -2.20 -10.00 -10.24
N PRO A 443 -2.68 -11.23 -10.46
CA PRO A 443 -2.83 -11.75 -11.82
C PRO A 443 -3.88 -11.01 -12.65
N ALA A 444 -4.97 -10.52 -12.04
CA ALA A 444 -5.97 -9.73 -12.76
C ALA A 444 -5.40 -8.36 -13.18
N PHE A 445 -4.67 -7.69 -12.29
CA PHE A 445 -3.92 -6.49 -12.64
C PHE A 445 -2.95 -6.73 -13.78
N ALA A 446 -2.18 -7.82 -13.71
CA ALA A 446 -1.19 -8.16 -14.73
C ALA A 446 -1.81 -8.45 -16.11
N VAL A 447 -2.95 -9.16 -16.16
CA VAL A 447 -3.69 -9.39 -17.41
C VAL A 447 -4.20 -8.07 -17.99
N GLY A 448 -4.81 -7.21 -17.16
CA GLY A 448 -5.30 -5.90 -17.60
C GLY A 448 -4.19 -4.99 -18.11
N MET A 449 -3.07 -4.93 -17.41
CA MET A 449 -1.89 -4.15 -17.81
C MET A 449 -1.28 -4.71 -19.10
N ALA A 450 -1.15 -6.04 -19.22
CA ALA A 450 -0.67 -6.69 -20.43
C ALA A 450 -1.58 -6.41 -21.64
N HIS A 451 -2.90 -6.40 -21.44
CA HIS A 451 -3.87 -6.03 -22.47
C HIS A 451 -3.66 -4.59 -22.97
N ILE A 452 -3.49 -3.63 -22.07
CA ILE A 452 -3.23 -2.23 -22.43
C ILE A 452 -1.90 -2.09 -23.16
N PHE A 453 -0.83 -2.69 -22.67
CA PHE A 453 0.51 -2.56 -23.25
C PHE A 453 0.66 -3.32 -24.58
N SER A 454 0.12 -4.52 -24.71
CA SER A 454 0.22 -5.27 -25.96
C SER A 454 -0.47 -4.54 -27.12
N HIS A 455 -1.59 -3.87 -26.87
CA HIS A 455 -2.24 -3.05 -27.88
C HIS A 455 -1.42 -1.80 -28.27
N SER A 456 -0.68 -1.23 -27.32
CA SER A 456 0.14 -0.02 -27.53
C SER A 456 1.53 -0.32 -28.09
N LEU A 457 2.14 -1.44 -27.67
CA LEU A 457 3.57 -1.71 -27.80
C LEU A 457 3.83 -3.17 -28.18
N GLY A 458 3.69 -3.52 -29.46
CA GLY A 458 4.19 -4.77 -30.01
C GLY A 458 3.16 -5.87 -30.33
N GLY A 459 1.87 -5.60 -30.17
CA GLY A 459 0.81 -6.54 -30.55
C GLY A 459 0.68 -7.76 -29.62
N GLN A 460 -0.14 -8.74 -30.02
CA GLN A 460 -0.45 -9.92 -29.22
C GLN A 460 0.76 -10.83 -28.93
N SER A 461 1.78 -10.81 -29.79
CA SER A 461 3.00 -11.65 -29.64
C SER A 461 3.81 -11.35 -28.37
N VAL A 462 3.65 -10.18 -27.78
CA VAL A 462 4.36 -9.74 -26.56
C VAL A 462 3.50 -9.72 -25.32
N THR A 463 2.25 -10.21 -25.40
CA THR A 463 1.30 -10.19 -24.25
C THR A 463 1.84 -10.94 -23.04
N ALA A 464 2.44 -12.12 -23.25
CA ALA A 464 3.07 -12.89 -22.19
C ALA A 464 4.21 -12.13 -21.51
N LEU A 465 5.02 -11.42 -22.28
CA LEU A 465 6.14 -10.63 -21.77
C LEU A 465 5.64 -9.47 -20.90
N TRP A 466 4.58 -8.76 -21.33
CA TRP A 466 3.95 -7.71 -20.56
C TRP A 466 3.26 -8.24 -19.30
N TYR A 467 2.64 -9.41 -19.36
CA TYR A 467 2.05 -10.05 -18.20
C TYR A 467 3.12 -10.36 -17.14
N HIS A 468 4.20 -11.01 -17.50
CA HIS A 468 5.27 -11.34 -16.57
C HIS A 468 6.07 -10.12 -16.11
N PHE A 469 6.17 -9.08 -16.94
CA PHE A 469 6.65 -7.77 -16.50
C PHE A 469 5.75 -7.19 -15.40
N ALA A 470 4.41 -7.26 -15.55
CA ALA A 470 3.47 -6.77 -14.56
C ALA A 470 3.53 -7.57 -13.25
N ILE A 471 3.63 -8.89 -13.31
CA ILE A 471 3.84 -9.75 -12.13
C ILE A 471 5.16 -9.38 -11.41
N MET A 472 6.25 -9.22 -12.16
CA MET A 472 7.54 -8.79 -11.60
C MET A 472 7.44 -7.38 -10.98
N PHE A 473 6.83 -6.45 -11.70
CA PHE A 473 6.61 -5.08 -11.24
C PHE A 473 5.85 -5.06 -9.90
N GLU A 474 4.74 -5.79 -9.78
CA GLU A 474 3.95 -5.88 -8.57
C GLU A 474 4.71 -6.56 -7.43
N ALA A 475 5.36 -7.69 -7.71
CA ALA A 475 6.17 -8.38 -6.72
C ALA A 475 7.33 -7.51 -6.21
N LEU A 476 7.95 -6.70 -7.08
CA LEU A 476 9.00 -5.76 -6.69
C LEU A 476 8.46 -4.66 -5.77
N PHE A 477 7.23 -4.17 -6.02
CA PHE A 477 6.53 -3.25 -5.10
C PHE A 477 6.41 -3.85 -3.70
N ILE A 478 5.94 -5.07 -3.65
CA ILE A 478 5.60 -5.76 -2.41
C ILE A 478 6.85 -6.14 -1.63
N LEU A 479 7.84 -6.73 -2.30
CA LEU A 479 9.07 -7.18 -1.64
C LEU A 479 9.88 -6.02 -1.07
N THR A 480 9.86 -4.85 -1.69
CA THR A 480 10.50 -3.64 -1.14
C THR A 480 9.87 -3.25 0.21
N VAL A 481 8.55 -3.32 0.33
CA VAL A 481 7.84 -3.07 1.60
C VAL A 481 8.12 -4.17 2.62
N LEU A 482 8.19 -5.43 2.18
CA LEU A 482 8.54 -6.56 3.05
C LEU A 482 9.93 -6.37 3.67
N ASP A 483 10.92 -6.00 2.86
CA ASP A 483 12.31 -5.77 3.29
C ASP A 483 12.40 -4.61 4.29
N ALA A 484 11.84 -3.46 3.93
CA ALA A 484 11.84 -2.26 4.77
C ALA A 484 11.02 -2.46 6.04
N GLY A 485 9.80 -3.01 5.92
CA GLY A 485 8.88 -3.22 7.03
C GLY A 485 9.38 -4.25 8.05
N THR A 486 9.99 -5.36 7.61
CA THR A 486 10.60 -6.35 8.50
C THR A 486 11.74 -5.73 9.30
N ARG A 487 12.54 -4.86 8.67
CA ARG A 487 13.63 -4.14 9.34
C ARG A 487 13.11 -3.11 10.34
N VAL A 488 12.07 -2.36 10.00
CA VAL A 488 11.41 -1.43 10.93
C VAL A 488 10.84 -2.18 12.12
N GLY A 489 10.12 -3.29 11.88
CA GLY A 489 9.61 -4.16 12.94
C GLY A 489 10.72 -4.70 13.84
N ARG A 490 11.86 -5.13 13.27
CA ARG A 490 13.05 -5.52 14.02
C ARG A 490 13.53 -4.38 14.94
N PHE A 491 13.69 -3.16 14.45
CA PHE A 491 14.14 -2.03 15.26
C PHE A 491 13.17 -1.73 16.41
N MET A 492 11.87 -1.84 16.17
CA MET A 492 10.88 -1.69 17.23
C MET A 492 11.01 -2.80 18.28
N VAL A 493 11.15 -4.05 17.86
CA VAL A 493 11.37 -5.17 18.80
C VAL A 493 12.68 -4.99 19.58
N GLN A 494 13.77 -4.53 18.93
CA GLN A 494 15.03 -4.21 19.60
C GLN A 494 14.86 -3.11 20.66
N ASP A 495 14.13 -2.02 20.32
CA ASP A 495 13.85 -0.94 21.27
C ASP A 495 13.08 -1.45 22.49
N ALA A 496 12.01 -2.26 22.28
CA ALA A 496 11.24 -2.85 23.35
C ALA A 496 12.08 -3.76 24.27
N LEU A 497 12.80 -4.70 23.68
CA LEU A 497 13.61 -5.65 24.42
C LEU A 497 14.83 -4.99 25.10
N GLY A 498 15.33 -3.89 24.53
CA GLY A 498 16.39 -3.08 25.11
C GLY A 498 16.01 -2.43 26.44
N HIS A 499 14.71 -2.18 26.68
CA HIS A 499 14.20 -1.71 27.97
C HIS A 499 14.23 -2.82 29.04
N VAL A 500 14.20 -4.10 28.64
CA VAL A 500 14.26 -5.25 29.56
C VAL A 500 15.71 -5.72 29.74
N TRP A 501 16.46 -5.80 28.65
CA TRP A 501 17.85 -6.20 28.66
C TRP A 501 18.66 -5.37 27.65
N GLU A 502 19.46 -4.41 28.15
CA GLU A 502 20.17 -3.40 27.36
C GLU A 502 20.91 -3.96 26.12
N PRO A 503 21.64 -5.09 26.16
CA PRO A 503 22.31 -5.64 24.99
C PRO A 503 21.38 -5.94 23.80
N LEU A 504 20.12 -6.36 24.06
CA LEU A 504 19.13 -6.59 23.00
C LEU A 504 18.69 -5.31 22.30
N GLY A 505 18.85 -4.14 22.92
CA GLY A 505 18.60 -2.84 22.32
C GLY A 505 19.70 -2.34 21.38
N ARG A 506 20.86 -2.99 21.34
CA ARG A 506 22.00 -2.55 20.53
C ARG A 506 21.83 -2.94 19.08
N THR A 507 21.61 -1.96 18.22
CA THR A 507 21.35 -2.16 16.78
C THR A 507 22.55 -2.69 15.99
N SER A 508 23.75 -2.62 16.53
CA SER A 508 24.99 -3.14 15.94
C SER A 508 25.40 -4.54 16.42
N TRP A 509 24.74 -5.07 17.47
CA TRP A 509 25.07 -6.37 18.03
C TRP A 509 24.37 -7.52 17.29
N TYR A 510 25.15 -8.39 16.64
CA TYR A 510 24.63 -9.46 15.80
C TYR A 510 23.60 -10.38 16.47
N PRO A 511 23.80 -10.87 17.71
CA PRO A 511 22.79 -11.67 18.39
C PRO A 511 21.44 -10.97 18.55
N SER A 512 21.44 -9.65 18.84
CA SER A 512 20.23 -8.84 18.87
C SER A 512 19.59 -8.74 17.48
N ILE A 513 20.38 -8.49 16.43
CA ILE A 513 19.89 -8.41 15.05
C ILE A 513 19.22 -9.74 14.67
N LEU A 514 19.86 -10.87 14.92
CA LEU A 514 19.33 -12.17 14.51
C LEU A 514 18.09 -12.58 15.31
N SER A 515 18.13 -12.45 16.66
CA SER A 515 16.99 -12.83 17.51
C SER A 515 15.75 -11.97 17.26
N THR A 516 15.91 -10.66 17.12
CA THR A 516 14.78 -9.76 16.87
C THR A 516 14.26 -9.84 15.43
N SER A 517 15.15 -10.12 14.45
CA SER A 517 14.72 -10.48 13.08
C SER A 517 13.92 -11.79 13.09
N ALA A 518 14.38 -12.81 13.82
CA ALA A 518 13.66 -14.07 13.94
C ALA A 518 12.27 -13.90 14.58
N LEU A 519 12.16 -13.08 15.63
CA LEU A 519 10.88 -12.80 16.28
C LEU A 519 9.88 -12.13 15.37
N ILE A 520 10.27 -11.05 14.68
CA ILE A 520 9.35 -10.34 13.79
C ILE A 520 8.98 -11.18 12.57
N VAL A 521 9.94 -11.94 12.02
CA VAL A 521 9.71 -12.84 10.88
C VAL A 521 8.84 -14.03 11.27
N ALA A 522 9.03 -14.61 12.47
CA ALA A 522 8.16 -15.66 12.97
C ALA A 522 6.73 -15.15 13.16
N ALA A 523 6.55 -13.92 13.65
CA ALA A 523 5.25 -13.34 13.85
C ALA A 523 4.47 -13.15 12.53
N TRP A 524 5.03 -12.43 11.53
CA TRP A 524 4.34 -12.27 10.26
C TRP A 524 4.33 -13.56 9.42
N GLY A 525 5.34 -14.40 9.54
CA GLY A 525 5.43 -15.70 8.87
C GLY A 525 4.35 -16.69 9.34
N TYR A 526 3.94 -16.61 10.61
CA TYR A 526 2.82 -17.38 11.14
C TYR A 526 1.51 -17.01 10.42
N PHE A 527 1.18 -15.70 10.31
CA PHE A 527 -0.03 -15.26 9.61
C PHE A 527 0.04 -15.55 8.11
N LEU A 528 1.22 -15.43 7.49
CA LEU A 528 1.42 -15.86 6.10
C LEU A 528 1.09 -17.35 5.92
N TRP A 529 1.64 -18.20 6.80
CA TRP A 529 1.41 -19.64 6.75
C TRP A 529 -0.07 -19.99 6.94
N GLN A 530 -0.73 -19.29 7.86
CA GLN A 530 -2.17 -19.39 8.08
C GLN A 530 -2.95 -19.07 6.79
N GLY A 531 -2.64 -17.93 6.15
CA GLY A 531 -3.30 -17.52 4.92
C GLY A 531 -3.06 -18.47 3.74
N VAL A 532 -1.86 -19.07 3.64
CA VAL A 532 -1.54 -20.06 2.60
C VAL A 532 -2.31 -21.37 2.79
N LYS A 533 -2.63 -21.74 4.02
CA LYS A 533 -3.40 -22.96 4.35
C LYS A 533 -4.92 -22.74 4.36
N ASP A 534 -5.39 -21.50 4.23
CA ASP A 534 -6.80 -21.16 4.16
C ASP A 534 -7.41 -21.68 2.84
N PRO A 535 -8.49 -22.49 2.86
CA PRO A 535 -9.18 -22.97 1.66
C PRO A 535 -9.73 -21.84 0.77
N LEU A 536 -10.02 -20.67 1.35
CA LEU A 536 -10.44 -19.46 0.62
C LEU A 536 -9.25 -18.62 0.12
N GLY A 537 -8.00 -19.11 0.26
CA GLY A 537 -6.79 -18.49 -0.23
C GLY A 537 -6.27 -17.32 0.65
N GLY A 538 -6.77 -17.19 1.88
CA GLY A 538 -6.34 -16.21 2.88
C GLY A 538 -6.75 -14.75 2.61
N ILE A 539 -7.30 -14.46 1.43
CA ILE A 539 -7.72 -13.09 1.08
C ILE A 539 -8.97 -12.68 1.87
N ASN A 540 -9.91 -13.60 2.08
CA ASN A 540 -11.14 -13.29 2.82
C ASN A 540 -10.91 -13.03 4.31
N SER A 541 -9.88 -13.63 4.90
CA SER A 541 -9.51 -13.44 6.31
C SER A 541 -8.52 -12.29 6.48
N LEU A 542 -7.39 -12.35 5.80
CA LEU A 542 -6.26 -11.45 6.06
C LEU A 542 -6.37 -10.09 5.37
N TRP A 543 -6.97 -9.97 4.17
CA TRP A 543 -7.06 -8.68 3.49
C TRP A 543 -7.95 -7.67 4.22
N PRO A 544 -9.16 -8.03 4.69
CA PRO A 544 -9.94 -7.12 5.53
C PRO A 544 -9.22 -6.73 6.82
N LEU A 545 -8.51 -7.69 7.46
CA LEU A 545 -7.73 -7.43 8.65
C LEU A 545 -6.59 -6.43 8.38
N PHE A 546 -5.89 -6.57 7.24
CA PHE A 546 -4.92 -5.59 6.76
C PHE A 546 -5.54 -4.22 6.56
N GLY A 547 -6.68 -4.13 5.86
CA GLY A 547 -7.35 -2.86 5.59
C GLY A 547 -7.80 -2.15 6.87
N ILE A 548 -8.40 -2.89 7.81
CA ILE A 548 -8.78 -2.40 9.14
C ILE A 548 -7.55 -1.89 9.89
N SER A 549 -6.51 -2.72 10.02
CA SER A 549 -5.30 -2.39 10.76
C SER A 549 -4.60 -1.16 10.21
N ASN A 550 -4.48 -1.08 8.88
CA ASN A 550 -3.84 0.04 8.21
C ASN A 550 -4.58 1.36 8.43
N GLN A 551 -5.92 1.35 8.36
CA GLN A 551 -6.72 2.55 8.62
C GLN A 551 -6.84 2.89 10.09
N LEU A 552 -6.78 1.92 11.00
CA LEU A 552 -6.66 2.19 12.44
C LEU A 552 -5.35 2.94 12.76
N LEU A 553 -4.26 2.58 12.09
CA LEU A 553 -3.00 3.33 12.23
C LEU A 553 -3.11 4.77 11.69
N ALA A 554 -3.83 4.98 10.58
CA ALA A 554 -4.15 6.31 10.07
C ALA A 554 -4.98 7.12 11.08
N THR A 555 -5.91 6.46 11.77
CA THR A 555 -6.67 7.06 12.87
C THR A 555 -5.76 7.56 14.00
N VAL A 556 -4.79 6.75 14.42
CA VAL A 556 -3.78 7.16 15.42
C VAL A 556 -2.98 8.37 14.94
N ALA A 557 -2.53 8.36 13.69
CA ALA A 557 -1.76 9.46 13.11
C ALA A 557 -2.58 10.77 13.08
N LEU A 558 -3.85 10.70 12.69
CA LEU A 558 -4.74 11.85 12.66
C LEU A 558 -5.13 12.34 14.07
N CYS A 559 -5.19 11.46 15.08
CA CYS A 559 -5.33 11.88 16.49
C CYS A 559 -4.14 12.75 16.93
N VAL A 560 -2.91 12.29 16.65
CA VAL A 560 -1.69 13.06 16.93
C VAL A 560 -1.70 14.38 16.17
N ALA A 561 -2.02 14.36 14.88
CA ALA A 561 -2.09 15.55 14.03
C ALA A 561 -3.10 16.57 14.55
N THR A 562 -4.31 16.12 14.88
CA THR A 562 -5.38 16.99 15.42
C THR A 562 -4.97 17.60 16.77
N THR A 563 -4.36 16.79 17.65
CA THR A 563 -3.83 17.26 18.93
C THR A 563 -2.81 18.37 18.76
N ILE A 564 -1.88 18.20 17.82
CA ILE A 564 -0.84 19.20 17.55
C ILE A 564 -1.45 20.48 16.98
N VAL A 565 -2.39 20.39 16.03
CA VAL A 565 -3.08 21.55 15.44
C VAL A 565 -3.82 22.36 16.52
N ILE A 566 -4.49 21.69 17.46
CA ILE A 566 -5.14 22.36 18.61
C ILE A 566 -4.10 23.05 19.49
N LYS A 567 -3.01 22.38 19.85
CA LYS A 567 -1.94 22.94 20.69
C LYS A 567 -1.20 24.12 20.03
N MET A 568 -1.16 24.18 18.70
CA MET A 568 -0.64 25.31 17.93
C MET A 568 -1.56 26.55 17.98
N GLY A 569 -2.68 26.50 18.71
CA GLY A 569 -3.69 27.58 18.74
C GLY A 569 -4.47 27.72 17.43
N LYS A 570 -4.46 26.72 16.57
CA LYS A 570 -5.11 26.75 15.26
C LYS A 570 -6.40 25.95 15.21
N ALA A 571 -7.19 26.00 16.30
CA ALA A 571 -8.42 25.24 16.48
C ALA A 571 -9.43 25.41 15.32
N ARG A 572 -9.52 26.58 14.70
CA ARG A 572 -10.38 26.83 13.53
C ARG A 572 -10.08 25.95 12.30
N TYR A 573 -8.87 25.39 12.21
CA TYR A 573 -8.44 24.54 11.10
C TYR A 573 -8.48 23.04 11.45
N VAL A 574 -8.89 22.68 12.64
CA VAL A 574 -9.05 21.29 13.09
C VAL A 574 -9.88 20.44 12.10
N PRO A 575 -10.93 20.95 11.42
CA PRO A 575 -11.67 20.15 10.44
C PRO A 575 -10.78 19.50 9.35
N VAL A 576 -9.63 20.07 9.02
CA VAL A 576 -8.69 19.51 8.03
C VAL A 576 -8.20 18.10 8.41
N THR A 577 -7.99 17.84 9.70
CA THR A 577 -7.55 16.55 10.23
C THR A 577 -8.69 15.76 10.88
N LEU A 578 -9.67 16.44 11.45
CA LEU A 578 -10.77 15.82 12.18
C LEU A 578 -11.80 15.15 11.25
N VAL A 579 -12.13 15.77 10.10
CA VAL A 579 -13.10 15.18 9.16
C VAL A 579 -12.61 13.82 8.63
N PRO A 580 -11.39 13.68 8.09
CA PRO A 580 -10.88 12.37 7.71
C PRO A 580 -10.75 11.42 8.92
N LEU A 581 -10.42 11.91 10.11
CA LEU A 581 -10.38 11.09 11.33
C LEU A 581 -11.75 10.48 11.65
N VAL A 582 -12.82 11.29 11.69
CA VAL A 582 -14.19 10.82 11.98
C VAL A 582 -14.63 9.79 10.92
N TRP A 583 -14.33 10.05 9.65
CA TRP A 583 -14.61 9.10 8.58
C TRP A 583 -13.92 7.76 8.79
N LEU A 584 -12.60 7.76 9.07
CA LEU A 584 -11.84 6.54 9.32
C LEU A 584 -12.35 5.76 10.53
N VAL A 585 -12.67 6.46 11.63
CA VAL A 585 -13.27 5.83 12.83
C VAL A 585 -14.57 5.12 12.44
N SER A 586 -15.45 5.81 11.70
CA SER A 586 -16.74 5.24 11.28
C SER A 586 -16.53 3.98 10.42
N VAL A 587 -15.65 4.05 9.43
CA VAL A 587 -15.37 2.93 8.51
C VAL A 587 -14.73 1.76 9.25
N THR A 588 -13.65 2.01 10.02
CA THR A 588 -12.86 0.95 10.63
C THR A 588 -13.58 0.26 11.77
N PHE A 589 -14.30 1.00 12.62
CA PHE A 589 -15.07 0.41 13.72
C PHE A 589 -16.23 -0.43 13.18
N THR A 590 -16.95 0.07 12.16
CA THR A 590 -18.02 -0.70 11.51
C THR A 590 -17.49 -1.97 10.84
N ALA A 591 -16.39 -1.86 10.10
CA ALA A 591 -15.76 -3.01 9.45
C ALA A 591 -15.33 -4.06 10.47
N SER A 592 -14.73 -3.62 11.56
CA SER A 592 -14.26 -4.51 12.61
C SER A 592 -15.41 -5.19 13.34
N TYR A 593 -16.49 -4.44 13.62
CA TYR A 593 -17.69 -5.02 14.21
C TYR A 593 -18.27 -6.14 13.34
N HIS A 594 -18.41 -5.88 12.02
CA HIS A 594 -18.88 -6.93 11.09
C HIS A 594 -17.90 -8.09 11.00
N LYS A 595 -16.58 -7.85 10.94
CA LYS A 595 -15.60 -8.96 10.87
C LYS A 595 -15.60 -9.84 12.10
N VAL A 596 -15.97 -9.33 13.27
CA VAL A 596 -16.03 -10.13 14.51
C VAL A 596 -17.41 -10.75 14.70
N PHE A 597 -18.49 -9.97 14.56
CA PHE A 597 -19.82 -10.30 15.06
C PHE A 597 -20.89 -10.53 13.98
N ASP A 598 -20.58 -10.36 12.68
CA ASP A 598 -21.57 -10.57 11.63
C ASP A 598 -22.08 -12.02 11.66
N PRO A 599 -23.42 -12.24 11.59
CA PRO A 599 -23.98 -13.59 11.60
C PRO A 599 -23.70 -14.40 10.34
N ASN A 600 -23.27 -13.74 9.25
CA ASN A 600 -22.87 -14.42 8.02
C ASN A 600 -21.47 -15.03 8.19
N PRO A 601 -21.32 -16.38 8.10
CA PRO A 601 -20.04 -17.06 8.28
C PRO A 601 -18.96 -16.65 7.26
N ARG A 602 -19.34 -16.08 6.12
CA ARG A 602 -18.39 -15.56 5.13
C ARG A 602 -17.79 -14.19 5.53
N ILE A 603 -18.40 -13.50 6.50
CA ILE A 603 -17.97 -12.19 6.96
C ILE A 603 -17.42 -12.29 8.38
N GLY A 604 -18.21 -12.80 9.32
CA GLY A 604 -17.91 -12.81 10.76
C GLY A 604 -17.07 -14.00 11.19
N PHE A 605 -15.94 -13.74 11.83
CA PHE A 605 -15.05 -14.77 12.37
C PHE A 605 -15.73 -15.70 13.39
N LEU A 606 -16.54 -15.14 14.29
CA LEU A 606 -17.25 -15.94 15.29
C LEU A 606 -18.34 -16.82 14.67
N ALA A 607 -19.07 -16.31 13.67
CA ALA A 607 -20.06 -17.09 12.94
C ALA A 607 -19.43 -18.22 12.13
N HIS A 608 -18.26 -17.97 11.49
CA HIS A 608 -17.49 -19.00 10.79
C HIS A 608 -16.99 -20.08 11.76
N THR A 609 -16.48 -19.68 12.93
CA THR A 609 -16.10 -20.60 14.01
C THR A 609 -17.28 -21.52 14.43
N GLN A 610 -18.48 -20.95 14.59
CA GLN A 610 -19.68 -21.72 14.94
C GLN A 610 -20.04 -22.73 13.84
N LEU A 611 -20.03 -22.30 12.58
CA LEU A 611 -20.28 -23.17 11.43
C LEU A 611 -19.29 -24.34 11.37
N LEU A 612 -17.99 -24.08 11.56
CA LEU A 612 -16.96 -25.12 11.57
C LEU A 612 -17.10 -26.10 12.75
N ALA A 613 -17.57 -25.62 13.91
CA ALA A 613 -17.76 -26.43 15.10
C ALA A 613 -18.94 -27.42 14.97
N THR A 614 -19.92 -27.13 14.10
CA THR A 614 -21.04 -28.06 13.77
C THR A 614 -20.67 -29.09 12.70
N GLY A 615 -19.51 -28.89 12.05
CA GLY A 615 -18.98 -29.79 11.04
C GLY A 615 -18.16 -30.96 11.59
N PRO A 616 -17.55 -31.78 10.71
CA PRO A 616 -16.70 -32.89 11.16
C PRO A 616 -15.51 -32.42 12.01
N ALA A 617 -15.24 -33.14 13.09
CA ALA A 617 -14.09 -32.85 13.98
C ALA A 617 -12.76 -33.27 13.31
N THR A 618 -12.28 -32.48 12.37
CA THR A 618 -11.01 -32.71 11.68
C THR A 618 -9.93 -31.78 12.23
N SER A 619 -8.67 -32.17 12.10
CA SER A 619 -7.53 -31.31 12.46
C SER A 619 -7.47 -30.03 11.63
N ALA A 620 -8.03 -30.05 10.42
CA ALA A 620 -8.16 -28.87 9.55
C ALA A 620 -9.18 -27.88 10.12
N ASN A 621 -10.38 -28.35 10.49
CA ASN A 621 -11.41 -27.50 11.10
C ASN A 621 -10.96 -26.93 12.44
N ALA A 622 -10.28 -27.72 13.27
CA ALA A 622 -9.75 -27.25 14.54
C ALA A 622 -8.75 -26.08 14.36
N ARG A 623 -7.91 -26.17 13.33
CA ARG A 623 -6.97 -25.06 13.00
C ARG A 623 -7.70 -23.82 12.50
N LEU A 624 -8.69 -23.96 11.62
CA LEU A 624 -9.48 -22.84 11.12
C LEU A 624 -10.25 -22.15 12.26
N ILE A 625 -10.84 -22.92 13.17
CA ILE A 625 -11.51 -22.40 14.38
C ILE A 625 -10.52 -21.59 15.25
N PHE A 626 -9.31 -22.12 15.45
CA PHE A 626 -8.29 -21.41 16.20
C PHE A 626 -7.88 -20.10 15.51
N ASN A 627 -7.72 -20.13 14.18
CA ASN A 627 -7.34 -18.96 13.38
C ASN A 627 -8.42 -17.87 13.44
N ASP A 628 -9.69 -18.22 13.24
CA ASP A 628 -10.80 -17.28 13.30
C ASP A 628 -10.92 -16.64 14.69
N ARG A 629 -10.73 -17.41 15.77
CA ARG A 629 -10.72 -16.89 17.14
C ARG A 629 -9.56 -15.94 17.37
N LEU A 630 -8.38 -16.26 16.83
CA LEU A 630 -7.20 -15.41 16.92
C LEU A 630 -7.42 -14.09 16.15
N ASP A 631 -7.95 -14.16 14.94
CA ASP A 631 -8.22 -12.98 14.11
C ASP A 631 -9.32 -12.09 14.74
N ALA A 632 -10.34 -12.69 15.36
CA ALA A 632 -11.34 -11.97 16.14
C ALA A 632 -10.74 -11.28 17.38
N LEU A 633 -9.87 -11.98 18.10
CA LEU A 633 -9.16 -11.42 19.27
C LEU A 633 -8.24 -10.26 18.87
N VAL A 634 -7.42 -10.45 17.84
CA VAL A 634 -6.52 -9.42 17.33
C VAL A 634 -7.29 -8.18 16.88
N THR A 635 -8.39 -8.38 16.13
CA THR A 635 -9.26 -7.27 15.70
C THR A 635 -9.86 -6.53 16.89
N GLY A 636 -10.39 -7.25 17.88
CA GLY A 636 -10.95 -6.68 19.12
C GLY A 636 -9.93 -5.88 19.92
N VAL A 637 -8.73 -6.43 20.08
CA VAL A 637 -7.63 -5.75 20.79
C VAL A 637 -7.22 -4.47 20.07
N LEU A 638 -7.04 -4.50 18.75
CA LEU A 638 -6.67 -3.33 17.96
C LEU A 638 -7.70 -2.21 18.06
N ILE A 639 -8.99 -2.53 17.97
CA ILE A 639 -10.07 -1.53 18.15
C ILE A 639 -10.03 -0.92 19.55
N MET A 640 -9.91 -1.75 20.58
CA MET A 640 -9.86 -1.28 21.96
C MET A 640 -8.68 -0.34 22.18
N MET A 641 -7.52 -0.67 21.63
CA MET A 641 -6.34 0.20 21.66
C MET A 641 -6.58 1.55 21.00
N VAL A 642 -7.16 1.55 19.80
CA VAL A 642 -7.44 2.81 19.08
C VAL A 642 -8.55 3.60 19.77
N ALA A 643 -9.56 2.94 20.34
CA ALA A 643 -10.59 3.60 21.15
C ALA A 643 -10.00 4.31 22.37
N LEU A 644 -9.01 3.69 23.03
CA LEU A 644 -8.29 4.32 24.15
C LEU A 644 -7.50 5.55 23.69
N ILE A 645 -6.81 5.47 22.55
CA ILE A 645 -6.08 6.62 21.98
C ILE A 645 -7.06 7.76 21.62
N LEU A 646 -8.19 7.43 21.03
CA LEU A 646 -9.26 8.41 20.71
C LEU A 646 -9.78 9.08 21.96
N LEU A 647 -10.05 8.30 23.00
CA LEU A 647 -10.53 8.80 24.29
C LEU A 647 -9.50 9.76 24.92
N GLU A 648 -8.25 9.33 25.03
CA GLU A 648 -7.19 10.18 25.59
C GLU A 648 -6.98 11.46 24.77
N SER A 649 -6.97 11.34 23.44
CA SER A 649 -6.87 12.49 22.55
C SER A 649 -8.02 13.46 22.75
N THR A 650 -9.25 12.97 22.82
CA THR A 650 -10.46 13.80 23.03
C THR A 650 -10.41 14.50 24.40
N LEU A 651 -9.98 13.80 25.43
CA LEU A 651 -9.81 14.38 26.77
C LEU A 651 -8.72 15.48 26.75
N GLU A 652 -7.62 15.25 26.04
CA GLU A 652 -6.56 16.25 25.89
C GLU A 652 -7.07 17.48 25.13
N TRP A 653 -7.83 17.30 24.03
CA TRP A 653 -8.44 18.40 23.28
C TRP A 653 -9.38 19.22 24.15
N MET A 654 -10.26 18.57 24.91
CA MET A 654 -11.16 19.26 25.83
C MET A 654 -10.40 20.07 26.88
N ARG A 655 -9.33 19.51 27.48
CA ARG A 655 -8.54 20.21 28.50
C ARG A 655 -7.85 21.46 27.92
N VAL A 656 -7.32 21.37 26.71
CA VAL A 656 -6.65 22.50 26.04
C VAL A 656 -7.67 23.54 25.59
N LEU A 657 -8.76 23.15 24.95
CA LEU A 657 -9.78 24.07 24.43
C LEU A 657 -10.57 24.79 25.55
N THR A 658 -10.75 24.15 26.71
CA THR A 658 -11.41 24.76 27.88
C THR A 658 -10.44 25.57 28.76
N GLY A 659 -9.16 25.67 28.38
CA GLY A 659 -8.15 26.39 29.16
C GLY A 659 -7.69 25.70 30.46
N ARG A 660 -8.18 24.45 30.72
CA ARG A 660 -7.77 23.68 31.91
C ARG A 660 -6.30 23.20 31.84
N LYS A 661 -5.72 23.20 30.65
CA LYS A 661 -4.32 22.86 30.40
C LYS A 661 -3.72 23.85 29.41
N GLN A 662 -2.55 24.41 29.75
CA GLN A 662 -1.81 25.25 28.81
C GLN A 662 -1.36 24.43 27.59
N ALA A 663 -1.61 24.95 26.41
CA ALA A 663 -1.11 24.40 25.17
C ALA A 663 0.42 24.55 25.14
N ARG A 664 1.16 23.42 25.15
CA ARG A 664 2.60 23.41 24.93
C ARG A 664 2.88 22.74 23.59
N VAL A 665 3.44 23.50 22.68
CA VAL A 665 3.94 22.97 21.41
C VAL A 665 5.36 22.42 21.64
N GLN A 666 5.54 21.12 21.43
CA GLN A 666 6.83 20.45 21.66
C GLN A 666 7.68 20.44 20.38
N GLU A 667 7.95 21.63 19.83
CA GLU A 667 8.85 21.74 18.67
C GLU A 667 10.31 21.86 19.12
N ALA A 668 11.22 21.38 18.27
CA ALA A 668 12.64 21.62 18.42
C ALA A 668 12.96 23.13 18.37
N PRO A 669 14.02 23.60 19.01
CA PRO A 669 14.42 25.02 18.96
C PRO A 669 14.55 25.53 17.53
N PHE A 670 14.17 26.80 17.31
CA PHE A 670 14.36 27.44 16.02
C PHE A 670 15.85 27.64 15.76
N VAL A 671 16.30 27.20 14.61
CA VAL A 671 17.65 27.45 14.09
C VAL A 671 17.48 27.88 12.63
N THR A 672 18.18 28.93 12.24
CA THR A 672 18.13 29.42 10.85
C THR A 672 18.85 28.45 9.93
N THR A 673 18.22 28.14 8.79
CA THR A 673 18.80 27.23 7.79
C THR A 673 19.96 27.86 7.03
N ARG A 674 21.01 27.09 6.77
CA ARG A 674 22.15 27.52 5.90
C ARG A 674 21.72 27.63 4.43
N PHE A 675 20.61 27.03 4.03
CA PHE A 675 20.09 27.06 2.66
C PHE A 675 19.24 28.32 2.37
N ALA A 676 19.04 29.22 3.32
CA ALA A 676 18.26 30.44 3.12
C ALA A 676 18.89 31.43 2.12
N THR A 677 20.20 31.37 1.92
CA THR A 677 20.95 32.30 1.09
C THR A 677 20.99 31.96 -0.40
N GLU A 678 20.54 30.76 -0.80
CA GLU A 678 20.60 30.31 -2.21
C GLU A 678 19.44 30.79 -3.08
N GLU A 679 18.37 31.39 -2.52
CA GLU A 679 17.22 31.91 -3.28
C GLU A 679 17.28 33.44 -3.50
N GLN A 680 18.31 34.15 -3.00
CA GLN A 680 18.49 35.60 -3.20
C GLN A 680 19.59 35.92 -4.22
N GLY A 681 20.15 34.89 -4.91
CA GLY A 681 21.14 35.07 -5.97
C GLY A 681 20.55 34.86 -7.38
#